data_6ce08c57940525fd3f55ee9efd951c2e
#
_entry.id   6ce08c57940525fd3f55ee9efd951c2e
#
_cell.length_a   1.000
_cell.length_b   1.000
_cell.length_c   1.000
_cell.angle_alpha   90.00
_cell.angle_beta   90.00
_cell.angle_gamma   90.00
#
_symmetry.space_group_name_H-M   'P 1'
#
loop_
_entity.id
_entity.type
_entity.pdbx_description
1 polymer ?
#
loop_
_entity_poly.entity_id
_entity_poly.type
_entity_poly.pdbx_seq_one_letter_code
_entity_poly.pdbx_strand_id
1 'polypeptide(L)'
;MRKLLEPLKVGKMELRNRVILSAMAKYFCTNGFIGREYIEYYRTIAKGGTAMITPGIMCVEPKWYGQHEQPFLNDDKYIPGLKAAIDAVHKEGAKFSCQLWMPGHLPYTQADYIETNGPKLVAVNYMSLEMIEEMQQKYVEAAIRCAKAGTDAIEWHMAHNYLPEQFYSPYFNHRTDKYGAQNVENAMRFSLEVIDRIKKECPDVEVVAKMNGTDCHEGEATMEWLGDAASLLEQHGVSLITVNGGGVMSRLTGMSADGNWEEGWKVPYAEVVKNRVSIPVAACGSLRHPDYIDSIINEGKCDAVALGRQLFAEPEFCNKIAEGREDELKYCVSCMHCLNKTPFGPNQPGCTMNPRGRREFCMPDSLNINGDNLPVAIVGAGPAGLEAAVTLTKRGFDVTVFEKADKIGGAVNLADAPIGKYKLGWLIDYYQRMINKLNIKVKLNTECTAEMLREMKPYAVFVATGSDEFIPPIEGIGGKNVSSVRDYIANKPDISGKNVVVLGAGQTGLEAARMLAADNKVTVVDMMSESTILNHVDHRLDLFYAKDSGVETVFAHKILRVTDDCVAVASVDSGEEKFIPCDLVIVALGVRSVAGLYDEINGEYEHVIKLGDSVKPGFIVHATCAAYEAAANLPTKAYVVNEVYFAEEKSAIAGELVNPYEK
;
A
#
# COMPACT_ATOMS: atom_id res chain seq x y z
N MET A 1 17.45 -17.96 -18.46
CA MET A 1 16.91 -16.60 -18.18
C MET A 1 15.47 -16.80 -17.72
N ARG A 2 15.04 -16.12 -16.66
CA ARG A 2 13.65 -16.18 -16.18
C ARG A 2 12.69 -15.70 -17.27
N LYS A 3 11.55 -16.35 -17.40
CA LYS A 3 10.53 -16.03 -18.41
C LYS A 3 10.02 -14.59 -18.28
N LEU A 4 9.86 -14.12 -17.05
CA LEU A 4 9.42 -12.75 -16.76
C LEU A 4 10.38 -11.67 -17.31
N LEU A 5 11.66 -12.01 -17.56
CA LEU A 5 12.67 -11.08 -18.11
C LEU A 5 12.76 -11.11 -19.65
N GLU A 6 12.04 -12.01 -20.34
CA GLU A 6 12.02 -12.04 -21.80
C GLU A 6 11.22 -10.86 -22.36
N PRO A 7 11.65 -10.28 -23.49
CA PRO A 7 10.89 -9.24 -24.17
C PRO A 7 9.46 -9.66 -24.52
N LEU A 8 8.56 -8.69 -24.64
CA LEU A 8 7.17 -8.91 -25.03
C LEU A 8 6.73 -7.86 -26.06
N LYS A 9 6.17 -8.32 -27.17
CA LYS A 9 5.59 -7.42 -28.17
C LYS A 9 4.14 -7.10 -27.81
N VAL A 10 3.79 -5.80 -27.78
CA VAL A 10 2.45 -5.28 -27.52
C VAL A 10 2.11 -4.30 -28.64
N GLY A 11 1.30 -4.73 -29.60
CA GLY A 11 1.04 -3.97 -30.83
C GLY A 11 2.33 -3.60 -31.56
N LYS A 12 2.59 -2.30 -31.70
CA LYS A 12 3.84 -1.74 -32.28
C LYS A 12 4.95 -1.58 -31.24
N MET A 13 4.65 -1.65 -29.94
CA MET A 13 5.63 -1.52 -28.86
C MET A 13 6.38 -2.83 -28.62
N GLU A 14 7.64 -2.71 -28.21
CA GLU A 14 8.42 -3.79 -27.63
C GLU A 14 8.75 -3.44 -26.18
N LEU A 15 8.31 -4.28 -25.25
CA LEU A 15 8.62 -4.21 -23.83
C LEU A 15 9.88 -5.02 -23.55
N ARG A 16 10.83 -4.44 -22.82
CA ARG A 16 12.13 -5.08 -22.51
C ARG A 16 12.00 -6.34 -21.62
N ASN A 17 10.88 -6.50 -20.94
CA ASN A 17 10.51 -7.69 -20.16
C ASN A 17 9.00 -7.73 -19.96
N ARG A 18 8.49 -8.69 -19.18
CA ARG A 18 7.06 -8.97 -18.99
C ARG A 18 6.49 -8.35 -17.70
N VAL A 19 7.19 -7.38 -17.10
CA VAL A 19 6.76 -6.72 -15.87
C VAL A 19 6.28 -5.31 -16.16
N ILE A 20 5.03 -5.03 -15.78
CA ILE A 20 4.36 -3.74 -15.95
C ILE A 20 4.07 -3.17 -14.57
N LEU A 21 4.27 -1.86 -14.35
CA LEU A 21 3.74 -1.21 -13.16
C LEU A 21 2.23 -1.04 -13.33
N SER A 22 1.45 -1.73 -12.48
CA SER A 22 -0.01 -1.52 -12.41
C SER A 22 -0.32 -0.16 -11.82
N ALA A 23 -1.25 0.57 -12.44
CA ALA A 23 -1.70 1.88 -11.98
C ALA A 23 -2.16 1.84 -10.51
N MET A 24 -1.63 2.76 -9.72
CA MET A 24 -2.00 2.99 -8.32
C MET A 24 -2.07 4.50 -8.06
N ALA A 25 -3.22 5.00 -7.59
CA ALA A 25 -3.37 6.40 -7.21
C ALA A 25 -2.41 6.75 -6.06
N LYS A 26 -1.53 7.73 -6.25
CA LYS A 26 -0.49 8.12 -5.27
C LYS A 26 -0.67 9.52 -4.69
N TYR A 27 -1.58 10.30 -5.24
CA TYR A 27 -1.90 11.64 -4.71
C TYR A 27 -0.67 12.57 -4.61
N PHE A 28 0.12 12.64 -5.69
CA PHE A 28 1.35 13.46 -5.76
C PHE A 28 1.18 14.79 -6.49
N CYS A 29 0.01 15.06 -7.05
CA CYS A 29 -0.22 16.28 -7.81
C CYS A 29 -0.82 17.40 -6.93
N THR A 30 -0.62 18.63 -7.36
CA THR A 30 -1.26 19.80 -6.78
C THR A 30 -2.15 20.45 -7.83
N ASN A 31 -3.46 20.48 -7.61
CA ASN A 31 -4.44 21.02 -8.56
C ASN A 31 -4.28 20.45 -9.99
N GLY A 32 -4.01 19.13 -10.08
CA GLY A 32 -3.85 18.44 -11.36
C GLY A 32 -2.44 18.55 -11.99
N PHE A 33 -1.57 19.42 -11.48
CA PHE A 33 -0.21 19.58 -11.99
C PHE A 33 0.73 18.51 -11.46
N ILE A 34 1.51 17.91 -12.37
CA ILE A 34 2.56 16.95 -12.08
C ILE A 34 3.79 17.69 -11.58
N GLY A 35 4.27 17.33 -10.37
CA GLY A 35 5.48 17.86 -9.76
C GLY A 35 6.62 16.84 -9.69
N ARG A 36 7.73 17.25 -9.05
CA ARG A 36 8.95 16.43 -8.90
C ARG A 36 8.68 15.10 -8.19
N GLU A 37 7.81 15.08 -7.17
CA GLU A 37 7.46 13.84 -6.43
C GLU A 37 6.92 12.76 -7.36
N TYR A 38 5.99 13.14 -8.25
CA TYR A 38 5.41 12.24 -9.24
C TYR A 38 6.48 11.72 -10.22
N ILE A 39 7.30 12.63 -10.76
CA ILE A 39 8.33 12.29 -11.74
C ILE A 39 9.35 11.32 -11.14
N GLU A 40 9.92 11.63 -9.99
CA GLU A 40 10.97 10.83 -9.35
C GLU A 40 10.48 9.44 -8.91
N TYR A 41 9.24 9.34 -8.45
CA TYR A 41 8.62 8.06 -8.09
C TYR A 41 8.57 7.11 -9.29
N TYR A 42 8.02 7.56 -10.42
CA TYR A 42 7.89 6.70 -11.60
C TYR A 42 9.23 6.47 -12.31
N ARG A 43 10.12 7.48 -12.32
CA ARG A 43 11.50 7.33 -12.82
C ARG A 43 12.25 6.25 -12.03
N THR A 44 12.14 6.25 -10.71
CA THR A 44 12.83 5.26 -9.85
C THR A 44 12.41 3.82 -10.17
N ILE A 45 11.12 3.58 -10.40
CA ILE A 45 10.61 2.26 -10.78
C ILE A 45 11.07 1.86 -12.19
N ALA A 46 11.07 2.80 -13.13
CA ALA A 46 11.60 2.59 -14.48
C ALA A 46 13.10 2.24 -14.45
N LYS A 47 13.90 3.00 -13.68
CA LYS A 47 15.33 2.74 -13.44
C LYS A 47 15.57 1.34 -12.87
N GLY A 48 14.67 0.83 -12.05
CA GLY A 48 14.72 -0.52 -11.47
C GLY A 48 14.40 -1.65 -12.45
N GLY A 49 14.22 -1.36 -13.73
CA GLY A 49 14.14 -2.35 -14.81
C GLY A 49 12.70 -2.67 -15.26
N THR A 50 11.66 -2.10 -14.68
CA THR A 50 10.27 -2.32 -15.12
C THR A 50 10.05 -1.89 -16.55
N ALA A 51 9.38 -2.71 -17.38
CA ALA A 51 9.28 -2.50 -18.82
C ALA A 51 8.28 -1.41 -19.23
N MET A 52 7.14 -1.32 -18.54
CA MET A 52 6.15 -0.28 -18.80
C MET A 52 5.65 0.31 -17.47
N ILE A 53 5.58 1.61 -17.43
CA ILE A 53 5.07 2.37 -16.29
C ILE A 53 3.67 2.85 -16.63
N THR A 54 2.68 2.38 -15.87
CA THR A 54 1.32 2.91 -15.92
C THR A 54 1.03 3.67 -14.62
N PRO A 55 1.16 4.99 -14.60
CA PRO A 55 0.84 5.80 -13.44
C PRO A 55 -0.63 5.67 -13.04
N GLY A 56 -0.89 5.79 -11.75
CA GLY A 56 -2.25 5.78 -11.23
C GLY A 56 -3.03 7.00 -11.66
N ILE A 57 -4.25 6.75 -11.91
CA ILE A 57 -5.37 7.46 -12.55
C ILE A 57 -5.09 8.90 -12.97
N MET A 58 -5.39 9.22 -14.24
CA MET A 58 -5.37 10.57 -14.78
C MET A 58 -6.80 11.02 -15.06
N CYS A 59 -7.22 12.12 -14.42
CA CYS A 59 -8.58 12.58 -14.42
C CYS A 59 -8.93 13.29 -15.74
N VAL A 60 -9.94 12.77 -16.43
CA VAL A 60 -10.41 13.28 -17.73
C VAL A 60 -11.23 14.55 -17.56
N GLU A 61 -12.12 14.60 -16.54
CA GLU A 61 -12.97 15.76 -16.26
C GLU A 61 -13.05 16.03 -14.74
N PRO A 62 -12.26 16.99 -14.23
CA PRO A 62 -12.18 17.29 -12.80
C PRO A 62 -13.48 17.72 -12.14
N LYS A 63 -14.44 18.25 -12.90
CA LYS A 63 -15.75 18.62 -12.36
C LYS A 63 -16.53 17.45 -11.76
N TRP A 64 -16.22 16.22 -12.19
CA TRP A 64 -16.79 14.99 -11.66
C TRP A 64 -16.02 14.46 -10.44
N TYR A 65 -14.90 15.10 -10.07
CA TYR A 65 -14.02 14.60 -9.05
C TYR A 65 -13.53 15.73 -8.13
N GLY A 66 -13.89 15.65 -6.86
CA GLY A 66 -13.55 16.69 -5.89
C GLY A 66 -12.14 16.63 -5.32
N GLN A 67 -11.24 15.77 -5.84
CA GLN A 67 -9.85 15.64 -5.36
C GLN A 67 -8.87 16.20 -6.39
N HIS A 68 -7.92 17.00 -5.95
CA HIS A 68 -7.00 17.75 -6.80
C HIS A 68 -5.58 17.17 -6.86
N GLU A 69 -5.35 16.02 -6.23
CA GLU A 69 -4.02 15.40 -6.09
C GLU A 69 -3.68 14.38 -7.20
N GLN A 70 -4.56 14.24 -8.22
CA GLN A 70 -4.31 13.42 -9.41
C GLN A 70 -3.99 14.31 -10.61
N PRO A 71 -3.25 13.80 -11.63
CA PRO A 71 -3.04 14.52 -12.88
C PRO A 71 -4.38 14.81 -13.56
N PHE A 72 -4.55 16.02 -14.10
CA PHE A 72 -5.69 16.41 -14.93
C PHE A 72 -5.34 16.38 -16.41
N LEU A 73 -6.32 16.02 -17.25
CA LEU A 73 -6.17 15.92 -18.71
C LEU A 73 -7.21 16.76 -19.48
N ASN A 74 -7.94 17.64 -18.81
CA ASN A 74 -9.02 18.43 -19.40
C ASN A 74 -8.53 19.72 -20.10
N ASP A 75 -7.24 20.06 -20.01
CA ASP A 75 -6.68 21.31 -20.55
C ASP A 75 -5.23 21.08 -21.00
N ASP A 76 -4.82 21.74 -22.08
CA ASP A 76 -3.46 21.61 -22.66
C ASP A 76 -2.36 22.13 -21.70
N LYS A 77 -2.70 22.99 -20.71
CA LYS A 77 -1.76 23.46 -19.67
C LYS A 77 -1.13 22.37 -18.83
N TYR A 78 -1.72 21.17 -18.77
CA TYR A 78 -1.19 20.01 -18.03
C TYR A 78 -0.19 19.17 -18.85
N ILE A 79 -0.11 19.38 -20.17
CA ILE A 79 0.79 18.64 -21.07
C ILE A 79 2.27 18.75 -20.66
N PRO A 80 2.82 19.94 -20.31
CA PRO A 80 4.26 20.04 -20.00
C PRO A 80 4.70 19.17 -18.82
N GLY A 81 3.92 19.12 -17.73
CA GLY A 81 4.21 18.26 -16.58
C GLY A 81 4.13 16.77 -16.93
N LEU A 82 3.12 16.38 -17.72
CA LEU A 82 2.97 15.00 -18.19
C LEU A 82 4.16 14.61 -19.10
N LYS A 83 4.55 15.49 -20.02
CA LYS A 83 5.73 15.27 -20.89
C LYS A 83 7.00 15.07 -20.08
N ALA A 84 7.23 15.89 -19.06
CA ALA A 84 8.40 15.75 -18.18
C ALA A 84 8.45 14.39 -17.47
N ALA A 85 7.30 13.86 -17.04
CA ALA A 85 7.22 12.53 -16.43
C ALA A 85 7.50 11.41 -17.46
N ILE A 86 6.94 11.53 -18.67
CA ILE A 86 7.17 10.59 -19.78
C ILE A 86 8.66 10.58 -20.17
N ASP A 87 9.26 11.74 -20.39
CA ASP A 87 10.66 11.86 -20.77
C ASP A 87 11.60 11.26 -19.70
N ALA A 88 11.29 11.46 -18.42
CA ALA A 88 12.06 10.88 -17.31
C ALA A 88 12.00 9.33 -17.30
N VAL A 89 10.84 8.75 -17.57
CA VAL A 89 10.65 7.30 -17.65
C VAL A 89 11.32 6.72 -18.91
N HIS A 90 11.18 7.38 -20.06
CA HIS A 90 11.83 6.98 -21.30
C HIS A 90 13.36 6.99 -21.20
N LYS A 91 13.94 7.97 -20.50
CA LYS A 91 15.37 8.03 -20.24
C LYS A 91 15.90 6.80 -19.51
N GLU A 92 15.09 6.18 -18.68
CA GLU A 92 15.42 4.93 -17.98
C GLU A 92 15.07 3.66 -18.82
N GLY A 93 14.63 3.83 -20.07
CA GLY A 93 14.37 2.74 -21.02
C GLY A 93 13.05 2.01 -20.84
N ALA A 94 12.11 2.54 -20.08
CA ALA A 94 10.77 1.98 -19.92
C ALA A 94 9.76 2.69 -20.83
N LYS A 95 8.67 1.99 -21.20
CA LYS A 95 7.50 2.56 -21.86
C LYS A 95 6.58 3.24 -20.86
N PHE A 96 5.76 4.20 -21.34
CA PHE A 96 4.82 4.94 -20.52
C PHE A 96 3.39 4.79 -21.04
N SER A 97 2.43 4.45 -20.15
CA SER A 97 1.03 4.30 -20.47
C SER A 97 0.17 5.23 -19.61
N CYS A 98 -0.61 6.12 -20.24
CA CYS A 98 -1.53 7.01 -19.54
C CYS A 98 -2.85 6.31 -19.24
N GLN A 99 -3.19 6.08 -17.96
CA GLN A 99 -4.49 5.53 -17.58
C GLN A 99 -5.55 6.63 -17.51
N LEU A 100 -6.52 6.60 -18.44
CA LEU A 100 -7.64 7.54 -18.47
C LEU A 100 -8.72 7.11 -17.48
N TRP A 101 -9.14 8.03 -16.62
CA TRP A 101 -10.04 7.72 -15.52
C TRP A 101 -11.15 8.75 -15.33
N MET A 102 -12.32 8.25 -14.99
CA MET A 102 -13.47 9.00 -14.50
C MET A 102 -14.14 8.26 -13.35
N PRO A 103 -14.59 8.97 -12.30
CA PRO A 103 -15.37 8.34 -11.25
C PRO A 103 -16.70 7.79 -11.79
N GLY A 104 -17.25 6.82 -11.06
CA GLY A 104 -18.56 6.25 -11.37
C GLY A 104 -19.72 6.95 -10.66
N HIS A 105 -19.58 8.23 -10.27
CA HIS A 105 -20.62 9.03 -9.62
C HIS A 105 -20.89 10.32 -10.42
N LEU A 106 -22.07 10.86 -10.27
CA LEU A 106 -22.47 12.11 -10.91
C LEU A 106 -21.71 13.31 -10.30
N PRO A 107 -21.58 14.42 -11.07
CA PRO A 107 -20.95 15.64 -10.56
C PRO A 107 -21.59 16.17 -9.26
N TYR A 108 -20.79 16.76 -8.39
CA TYR A 108 -21.25 17.38 -7.15
C TYR A 108 -22.33 18.46 -7.35
N THR A 109 -22.44 19.05 -8.55
CA THR A 109 -23.48 20.04 -8.91
C THR A 109 -24.90 19.42 -8.95
N GLN A 110 -25.04 18.11 -8.84
CA GLN A 110 -26.30 17.40 -8.67
C GLN A 110 -26.48 16.92 -7.22
N ALA A 111 -26.08 17.73 -6.26
CA ALA A 111 -26.15 17.45 -4.82
C ALA A 111 -27.56 17.00 -4.36
N ASP A 112 -28.61 17.59 -4.91
CA ASP A 112 -30.01 17.24 -4.62
C ASP A 112 -30.32 15.75 -4.92
N TYR A 113 -29.60 15.16 -5.87
CA TYR A 113 -29.74 13.75 -6.22
C TYR A 113 -29.09 12.83 -5.17
N ILE A 114 -27.96 13.25 -4.59
CA ILE A 114 -27.23 12.52 -3.55
C ILE A 114 -28.01 12.55 -2.22
N GLU A 115 -28.65 13.68 -1.89
CA GLU A 115 -29.49 13.85 -0.70
C GLU A 115 -30.72 12.93 -0.73
N THR A 116 -31.37 12.77 -1.89
CA THR A 116 -32.61 11.97 -2.03
C THR A 116 -32.37 10.46 -2.16
N ASN A 117 -31.21 10.01 -2.71
CA ASN A 117 -30.97 8.60 -3.09
C ASN A 117 -29.78 7.97 -2.33
N GLY A 118 -29.11 8.72 -1.47
CA GLY A 118 -27.88 8.33 -0.80
C GLY A 118 -26.68 8.25 -1.74
N PRO A 119 -25.47 7.96 -1.26
CA PRO A 119 -24.23 7.95 -2.05
C PRO A 119 -24.14 6.71 -2.96
N LYS A 120 -25.11 6.47 -3.82
CA LYS A 120 -25.04 5.39 -4.81
C LYS A 120 -24.24 5.87 -6.02
N LEU A 121 -22.98 5.46 -6.06
CA LEU A 121 -21.99 5.76 -7.09
C LEU A 121 -22.26 5.02 -8.41
N VAL A 122 -23.50 5.05 -8.94
CA VAL A 122 -23.87 4.32 -10.17
C VAL A 122 -24.36 5.31 -11.22
N ALA A 123 -23.43 6.13 -11.74
CA ALA A 123 -23.73 7.19 -12.70
C ALA A 123 -24.37 6.66 -13.98
N VAL A 124 -23.97 5.47 -14.45
CA VAL A 124 -24.41 4.89 -15.73
C VAL A 124 -25.92 4.88 -15.91
N ASN A 125 -26.71 4.63 -14.85
CA ASN A 125 -28.17 4.53 -14.91
C ASN A 125 -28.90 5.89 -15.05
N TYR A 126 -28.18 7.01 -14.86
CA TYR A 126 -28.75 8.36 -14.82
C TYR A 126 -28.21 9.27 -15.90
N MET A 127 -27.20 8.84 -16.66
CA MET A 127 -26.63 9.63 -17.76
C MET A 127 -27.61 9.67 -18.93
N SER A 128 -27.92 10.89 -19.44
CA SER A 128 -28.59 11.05 -20.72
C SER A 128 -27.66 10.64 -21.89
N LEU A 129 -28.23 10.46 -23.09
CA LEU A 129 -27.41 10.17 -24.27
C LEU A 129 -26.43 11.31 -24.60
N GLU A 130 -26.83 12.55 -24.34
CA GLU A 130 -25.98 13.74 -24.52
C GLU A 130 -24.81 13.74 -23.52
N MET A 131 -25.06 13.36 -22.26
CA MET A 131 -23.99 13.22 -21.24
C MET A 131 -23.01 12.09 -21.62
N ILE A 132 -23.50 11.01 -22.19
CA ILE A 132 -22.67 9.91 -22.67
C ILE A 132 -21.75 10.40 -23.79
N GLU A 133 -22.31 11.08 -24.81
CA GLU A 133 -21.54 11.63 -25.94
C GLU A 133 -20.52 12.68 -25.48
N GLU A 134 -20.91 13.58 -24.58
CA GLU A 134 -20.00 14.56 -23.98
C GLU A 134 -18.82 13.85 -23.28
N MET A 135 -19.11 12.83 -22.48
CA MET A 135 -18.10 12.10 -21.77
C MET A 135 -17.15 11.33 -22.69
N GLN A 136 -17.70 10.67 -23.73
CA GLN A 136 -16.89 10.04 -24.77
C GLN A 136 -15.93 11.03 -25.43
N GLN A 137 -16.43 12.24 -25.77
CA GLN A 137 -15.60 13.32 -26.34
C GLN A 137 -14.48 13.73 -25.41
N LYS A 138 -14.76 13.88 -24.09
CA LYS A 138 -13.75 14.22 -23.07
C LYS A 138 -12.63 13.17 -23.00
N TYR A 139 -12.95 11.89 -23.05
CA TYR A 139 -11.95 10.82 -23.09
C TYR A 139 -11.04 10.91 -24.33
N VAL A 140 -11.61 11.19 -25.50
CA VAL A 140 -10.85 11.35 -26.75
C VAL A 140 -9.91 12.57 -26.66
N GLU A 141 -10.38 13.70 -26.16
CA GLU A 141 -9.59 14.90 -25.95
C GLU A 141 -8.44 14.67 -24.96
N ALA A 142 -8.68 13.93 -23.88
CA ALA A 142 -7.66 13.54 -22.93
C ALA A 142 -6.58 12.65 -23.58
N ALA A 143 -6.99 11.67 -24.41
CA ALA A 143 -6.07 10.81 -25.15
C ALA A 143 -5.19 11.62 -26.13
N ILE A 144 -5.76 12.60 -26.83
CA ILE A 144 -5.00 13.51 -27.73
C ILE A 144 -3.94 14.28 -26.92
N ARG A 145 -4.25 14.76 -25.71
CA ARG A 145 -3.28 15.44 -24.84
C ARG A 145 -2.15 14.51 -24.39
N CYS A 146 -2.48 13.25 -24.05
CA CYS A 146 -1.47 12.23 -23.75
C CYS A 146 -0.58 11.95 -24.96
N ALA A 147 -1.13 11.83 -26.16
CA ALA A 147 -0.36 11.66 -27.40
C ALA A 147 0.58 12.85 -27.66
N LYS A 148 0.08 14.10 -27.49
CA LYS A 148 0.91 15.32 -27.58
C LYS A 148 2.05 15.33 -26.54
N ALA A 149 1.85 14.75 -25.38
CA ALA A 149 2.88 14.63 -24.35
C ALA A 149 3.93 13.53 -24.67
N GLY A 150 3.66 12.64 -25.63
CA GLY A 150 4.58 11.60 -26.09
C GLY A 150 4.42 10.25 -25.42
N THR A 151 3.22 9.91 -24.92
CA THR A 151 2.92 8.58 -24.34
C THR A 151 3.05 7.47 -25.37
N ASP A 152 3.50 6.27 -24.95
CA ASP A 152 3.52 5.08 -25.83
C ASP A 152 2.15 4.40 -25.91
N ALA A 153 1.37 4.47 -24.82
CA ALA A 153 0.06 3.84 -24.77
C ALA A 153 -0.97 4.65 -23.96
N ILE A 154 -2.24 4.40 -24.25
CA ILE A 154 -3.40 4.80 -23.43
C ILE A 154 -3.95 3.55 -22.77
N GLU A 155 -4.03 3.53 -21.43
CA GLU A 155 -4.75 2.48 -20.71
C GLU A 155 -6.21 2.87 -20.51
N TRP A 156 -7.11 2.16 -21.19
CA TRP A 156 -8.54 2.26 -20.97
C TRP A 156 -8.92 1.63 -19.64
N HIS A 157 -9.41 2.43 -18.70
CA HIS A 157 -9.68 1.97 -17.34
C HIS A 157 -11.11 1.49 -17.15
N MET A 158 -11.36 0.22 -17.46
CA MET A 158 -12.64 -0.48 -17.33
C MET A 158 -12.59 -1.46 -16.14
N ALA A 159 -12.29 -0.91 -14.94
CA ALA A 159 -12.15 -1.69 -13.71
C ALA A 159 -12.50 -0.84 -12.47
N HIS A 160 -12.63 -1.47 -11.31
CA HIS A 160 -12.73 -0.90 -9.97
C HIS A 160 -14.02 -0.10 -9.71
N ASN A 161 -15.10 -0.42 -10.42
CA ASN A 161 -16.44 0.21 -10.38
C ASN A 161 -16.45 1.68 -10.88
N TYR A 162 -15.46 2.06 -11.69
CA TYR A 162 -15.42 3.36 -12.34
C TYR A 162 -16.29 3.40 -13.60
N LEU A 163 -16.48 4.59 -14.18
CA LEU A 163 -17.50 4.82 -15.20
C LEU A 163 -17.51 3.80 -16.37
N PRO A 164 -16.37 3.47 -17.03
CA PRO A 164 -16.39 2.49 -18.12
C PRO A 164 -16.79 1.09 -17.66
N GLU A 165 -16.40 0.68 -16.45
CA GLU A 165 -16.81 -0.61 -15.89
C GLU A 165 -18.29 -0.63 -15.53
N GLN A 166 -18.85 0.47 -15.04
CA GLN A 166 -20.29 0.54 -14.76
C GLN A 166 -21.15 0.31 -16.02
N PHE A 167 -20.68 0.73 -17.21
CA PHE A 167 -21.35 0.37 -18.46
C PHE A 167 -21.21 -1.14 -18.77
N TYR A 168 -20.03 -1.70 -18.53
CA TYR A 168 -19.72 -3.11 -18.82
C TYR A 168 -20.43 -4.09 -17.90
N SER A 169 -20.55 -3.78 -16.61
CA SER A 169 -21.01 -4.72 -15.59
C SER A 169 -22.54 -4.81 -15.56
N PRO A 170 -23.14 -6.02 -15.74
CA PRO A 170 -24.58 -6.22 -15.59
C PRO A 170 -25.08 -5.96 -14.16
N TYR A 171 -24.21 -6.04 -13.16
CA TYR A 171 -24.52 -5.69 -11.77
C TYR A 171 -24.82 -4.19 -11.60
N PHE A 172 -24.12 -3.32 -12.32
CA PHE A 172 -24.29 -1.87 -12.22
C PHE A 172 -25.22 -1.28 -13.27
N ASN A 173 -25.21 -1.81 -14.50
CA ASN A 173 -25.87 -1.24 -15.65
C ASN A 173 -27.28 -1.79 -15.84
N HIS A 174 -28.27 -1.02 -15.42
CA HIS A 174 -29.71 -1.36 -15.58
C HIS A 174 -30.38 -0.54 -16.70
N ARG A 175 -29.60 0.07 -17.61
CA ARG A 175 -30.15 0.80 -18.77
C ARG A 175 -30.86 -0.13 -19.72
N THR A 176 -31.85 0.41 -20.43
CA THR A 176 -32.65 -0.33 -21.43
C THR A 176 -32.42 0.16 -22.86
N ASP A 177 -31.55 1.15 -23.05
CA ASP A 177 -31.16 1.67 -24.37
C ASP A 177 -29.93 0.93 -24.95
N LYS A 178 -29.39 1.44 -26.07
CA LYS A 178 -28.24 0.84 -26.77
C LYS A 178 -26.96 0.71 -25.94
N TYR A 179 -26.88 1.32 -24.73
CA TYR A 179 -25.75 1.26 -23.79
C TYR A 179 -26.05 0.36 -22.58
N GLY A 180 -27.18 -0.36 -22.58
CA GLY A 180 -27.57 -1.19 -21.44
C GLY A 180 -26.92 -2.58 -21.48
N ALA A 181 -26.84 -3.26 -20.33
CA ALA A 181 -26.20 -4.56 -20.20
C ALA A 181 -27.15 -5.75 -20.51
N GLN A 182 -28.05 -5.63 -21.52
CA GLN A 182 -28.87 -6.73 -21.98
C GLN A 182 -28.05 -7.79 -22.73
N ASN A 183 -26.94 -7.40 -23.32
CA ASN A 183 -25.95 -8.23 -23.99
C ASN A 183 -24.58 -7.53 -23.89
N VAL A 184 -23.51 -8.28 -24.16
CA VAL A 184 -22.14 -7.79 -24.01
C VAL A 184 -21.80 -6.67 -25.01
N GLU A 185 -22.34 -6.72 -26.24
CA GLU A 185 -22.10 -5.72 -27.27
C GLU A 185 -22.64 -4.34 -26.86
N ASN A 186 -23.85 -4.30 -26.29
CA ASN A 186 -24.42 -3.05 -25.78
C ASN A 186 -23.69 -2.54 -24.55
N ALA A 187 -23.34 -3.43 -23.62
CA ALA A 187 -22.56 -3.09 -22.41
C ALA A 187 -21.17 -2.52 -22.76
N MET A 188 -20.54 -3.06 -23.78
CA MET A 188 -19.22 -2.62 -24.25
C MET A 188 -19.27 -1.38 -25.15
N ARG A 189 -20.43 -1.00 -25.69
CA ARG A 189 -20.59 0.07 -26.69
C ARG A 189 -19.94 1.38 -26.30
N PHE A 190 -20.12 1.82 -25.05
CA PHE A 190 -19.48 3.06 -24.56
C PHE A 190 -17.96 3.00 -24.72
N SER A 191 -17.35 1.91 -24.28
CA SER A 191 -15.91 1.70 -24.35
C SER A 191 -15.41 1.56 -25.78
N LEU A 192 -16.08 0.79 -26.61
CA LEU A 192 -15.68 0.51 -28.00
C LEU A 192 -15.74 1.77 -28.87
N GLU A 193 -16.82 2.56 -28.76
CA GLU A 193 -16.95 3.84 -29.48
C GLU A 193 -15.83 4.83 -29.12
N VAL A 194 -15.39 4.88 -27.85
CA VAL A 194 -14.26 5.73 -27.43
C VAL A 194 -12.93 5.18 -27.95
N ILE A 195 -12.70 3.87 -27.84
CA ILE A 195 -11.47 3.22 -28.32
C ILE A 195 -11.29 3.44 -29.81
N ASP A 196 -12.33 3.25 -30.63
CA ASP A 196 -12.28 3.49 -32.07
C ASP A 196 -11.91 4.93 -32.39
N ARG A 197 -12.48 5.90 -31.68
CA ARG A 197 -12.17 7.33 -31.85
C ARG A 197 -10.75 7.65 -31.43
N ILE A 198 -10.25 7.10 -30.31
CA ILE A 198 -8.86 7.28 -29.87
C ILE A 198 -7.89 6.74 -30.92
N LYS A 199 -8.14 5.53 -31.45
CA LYS A 199 -7.26 4.94 -32.49
C LYS A 199 -7.24 5.74 -33.78
N LYS A 200 -8.36 6.35 -34.14
CA LYS A 200 -8.44 7.23 -35.30
C LYS A 200 -7.67 8.54 -35.12
N GLU A 201 -7.81 9.18 -33.94
CA GLU A 201 -7.20 10.48 -33.65
C GLU A 201 -5.71 10.37 -33.22
N CYS A 202 -5.32 9.21 -32.67
CA CYS A 202 -3.97 8.94 -32.13
C CYS A 202 -3.38 7.64 -32.73
N PRO A 203 -3.19 7.53 -34.06
CA PRO A 203 -2.82 6.25 -34.71
C PRO A 203 -1.45 5.69 -34.32
N ASP A 204 -0.57 6.51 -33.78
CA ASP A 204 0.78 6.13 -33.37
C ASP A 204 0.86 5.68 -31.89
N VAL A 205 -0.22 5.82 -31.13
CA VAL A 205 -0.31 5.44 -29.72
C VAL A 205 -1.06 4.12 -29.59
N GLU A 206 -0.52 3.17 -28.83
CA GLU A 206 -1.24 1.92 -28.56
C GLU A 206 -2.39 2.14 -27.58
N VAL A 207 -3.47 1.38 -27.75
CA VAL A 207 -4.55 1.30 -26.76
C VAL A 207 -4.40 -0.02 -26.03
N VAL A 208 -4.24 0.04 -24.73
CA VAL A 208 -4.27 -1.12 -23.82
C VAL A 208 -5.45 -0.99 -22.88
N ALA A 209 -5.95 -2.08 -22.33
CA ALA A 209 -7.13 -2.04 -21.47
C ALA A 209 -6.83 -2.66 -20.09
N LYS A 210 -7.45 -2.11 -19.05
CA LYS A 210 -7.57 -2.77 -17.76
C LYS A 210 -9.03 -3.06 -17.49
N MET A 211 -9.37 -4.35 -17.27
CA MET A 211 -10.73 -4.79 -17.00
C MET A 211 -10.80 -5.62 -15.71
N ASN A 212 -11.95 -5.62 -15.06
CA ASN A 212 -12.22 -6.52 -13.94
C ASN A 212 -12.65 -7.89 -14.46
N GLY A 213 -12.06 -8.93 -13.86
CA GLY A 213 -12.51 -10.30 -13.98
C GLY A 213 -13.58 -10.67 -12.96
N THR A 214 -13.68 -9.90 -11.88
CA THR A 214 -14.71 -10.02 -10.83
C THR A 214 -14.93 -8.68 -10.16
N ASP A 215 -16.16 -8.37 -9.80
CA ASP A 215 -16.53 -7.21 -8.95
C ASP A 215 -16.60 -7.61 -7.47
N CYS A 216 -16.46 -8.90 -7.18
CA CYS A 216 -16.67 -9.50 -5.86
C CYS A 216 -18.11 -9.29 -5.33
N HIS A 217 -19.10 -9.34 -6.22
CA HIS A 217 -20.53 -9.22 -5.92
C HIS A 217 -21.34 -10.37 -6.53
N GLU A 218 -22.40 -10.77 -5.85
CA GLU A 218 -23.39 -11.67 -6.43
C GLU A 218 -24.13 -10.98 -7.60
N GLY A 219 -24.31 -11.67 -8.75
CA GLY A 219 -24.90 -11.09 -9.95
C GLY A 219 -23.94 -10.30 -10.84
N GLU A 220 -22.63 -10.41 -10.60
CA GLU A 220 -21.60 -9.83 -11.47
C GLU A 220 -21.51 -10.50 -12.85
N ALA A 221 -20.66 -9.96 -13.72
CA ALA A 221 -20.34 -10.52 -15.04
C ALA A 221 -19.83 -11.97 -14.93
N THR A 222 -20.37 -12.86 -15.78
CA THR A 222 -19.92 -14.25 -15.83
C THR A 222 -18.55 -14.37 -16.52
N MET A 223 -17.89 -15.54 -16.37
CA MET A 223 -16.64 -15.84 -17.06
C MET A 223 -16.80 -15.82 -18.60
N GLU A 224 -17.96 -16.22 -19.11
CA GLU A 224 -18.29 -16.14 -20.54
C GLU A 224 -18.39 -14.67 -20.98
N TRP A 225 -19.14 -13.86 -20.24
CA TRP A 225 -19.24 -12.41 -20.47
C TRP A 225 -17.88 -11.72 -20.46
N LEU A 226 -17.01 -12.06 -19.52
CA LEU A 226 -15.64 -11.57 -19.45
C LEU A 226 -14.85 -11.91 -20.72
N GLY A 227 -14.92 -13.16 -21.17
CA GLY A 227 -14.24 -13.63 -22.39
C GLY A 227 -14.76 -12.93 -23.65
N ASP A 228 -16.06 -12.75 -23.78
CA ASP A 228 -16.69 -12.10 -24.93
C ASP A 228 -16.33 -10.60 -24.97
N ALA A 229 -16.35 -9.92 -23.82
CA ALA A 229 -15.92 -8.52 -23.72
C ALA A 229 -14.43 -8.35 -24.09
N ALA A 230 -13.57 -9.27 -23.67
CA ALA A 230 -12.16 -9.26 -24.04
C ALA A 230 -11.97 -9.44 -25.57
N SER A 231 -12.74 -10.33 -26.19
CA SER A 231 -12.74 -10.52 -27.65
C SER A 231 -13.17 -9.27 -28.40
N LEU A 232 -14.17 -8.55 -27.91
CA LEU A 232 -14.60 -7.26 -28.49
C LEU A 232 -13.48 -6.18 -28.38
N LEU A 233 -12.79 -6.11 -27.25
CA LEU A 233 -11.64 -5.19 -27.10
C LEU A 233 -10.54 -5.49 -28.13
N GLU A 234 -10.20 -6.76 -28.35
CA GLU A 234 -9.23 -7.16 -29.38
C GLU A 234 -9.70 -6.79 -30.79
N GLN A 235 -10.97 -7.08 -31.15
CA GLN A 235 -11.55 -6.73 -32.44
C GLN A 235 -11.49 -5.22 -32.74
N HIS A 236 -11.62 -4.39 -31.71
CA HIS A 236 -11.49 -2.93 -31.80
C HIS A 236 -10.04 -2.45 -31.65
N GLY A 237 -9.07 -3.37 -31.65
CA GLY A 237 -7.66 -3.11 -31.77
C GLY A 237 -6.96 -2.69 -30.49
N VAL A 238 -7.47 -3.13 -29.34
CA VAL A 238 -6.69 -3.13 -28.10
C VAL A 238 -5.52 -4.09 -28.25
N SER A 239 -4.33 -3.71 -27.79
CA SER A 239 -3.09 -4.46 -28.01
C SER A 239 -2.56 -5.21 -26.77
N LEU A 240 -3.14 -4.97 -25.59
CA LEU A 240 -2.87 -5.71 -24.35
C LEU A 240 -4.06 -5.54 -23.39
N ILE A 241 -4.43 -6.61 -22.68
CA ILE A 241 -5.44 -6.56 -21.63
C ILE A 241 -4.80 -6.91 -20.28
N THR A 242 -4.93 -6.00 -19.31
CA THR A 242 -4.59 -6.26 -17.92
C THR A 242 -5.85 -6.67 -17.15
N VAL A 243 -5.86 -7.86 -16.57
CA VAL A 243 -7.00 -8.38 -15.83
C VAL A 243 -6.82 -8.15 -14.33
N ASN A 244 -7.78 -7.46 -13.73
CA ASN A 244 -7.82 -7.14 -12.31
C ASN A 244 -9.10 -7.69 -11.65
N GLY A 245 -9.51 -7.19 -10.49
CA GLY A 245 -10.75 -7.59 -9.84
C GLY A 245 -10.99 -6.78 -8.56
N GLY A 246 -12.28 -6.70 -8.21
CA GLY A 246 -12.78 -5.88 -7.13
C GLY A 246 -12.77 -4.39 -7.44
N GLY A 247 -13.54 -3.62 -6.70
CA GLY A 247 -13.71 -2.18 -6.91
C GLY A 247 -13.92 -1.41 -5.62
N VAL A 248 -14.12 -0.12 -5.75
CA VAL A 248 -14.36 0.79 -4.59
C VAL A 248 -15.66 0.48 -3.84
N MET A 249 -16.60 -0.19 -4.50
CA MET A 249 -17.88 -0.63 -3.91
C MET A 249 -17.87 -2.11 -3.54
N SER A 250 -16.80 -2.86 -3.81
CA SER A 250 -16.69 -4.25 -3.43
C SER A 250 -16.66 -4.41 -1.92
N ARG A 251 -17.39 -5.40 -1.44
CA ARG A 251 -17.28 -5.82 -0.05
C ARG A 251 -15.87 -6.33 0.17
N LEU A 252 -15.15 -5.76 1.14
CA LEU A 252 -13.76 -6.03 1.39
C LEU A 252 -12.79 -5.54 0.28
N THR A 253 -11.54 -5.64 0.51
CA THR A 253 -10.41 -5.06 -0.23
C THR A 253 -10.07 -5.74 -1.56
N GLY A 254 -11.04 -6.31 -2.28
CA GLY A 254 -10.80 -7.02 -3.56
C GLY A 254 -9.94 -6.24 -4.56
N MET A 255 -10.13 -4.92 -4.67
CA MET A 255 -9.28 -4.06 -5.50
C MET A 255 -7.82 -4.05 -5.01
N SER A 256 -7.61 -3.96 -3.69
CA SER A 256 -6.30 -3.84 -3.04
C SER A 256 -6.18 -4.87 -1.92
N ALA A 257 -5.99 -6.12 -2.31
CA ALA A 257 -5.95 -7.27 -1.41
C ALA A 257 -4.99 -7.09 -0.22
N ASP A 258 -5.50 -7.29 0.98
CA ASP A 258 -4.73 -7.31 2.22
C ASP A 258 -3.99 -8.65 2.44
N GLY A 259 -3.56 -8.90 3.65
CA GLY A 259 -2.84 -10.12 4.01
C GLY A 259 -3.68 -11.40 3.94
N ASN A 260 -5.02 -11.32 3.96
CA ASN A 260 -5.92 -12.47 3.89
C ASN A 260 -6.05 -13.06 2.48
N TRP A 261 -5.60 -12.36 1.44
CA TRP A 261 -5.68 -12.81 0.07
C TRP A 261 -4.38 -13.51 -0.37
N GLU A 262 -4.52 -14.66 -1.01
CA GLU A 262 -3.39 -15.42 -1.53
C GLU A 262 -2.74 -14.73 -2.73
N GLU A 263 -1.48 -15.07 -2.99
CA GLU A 263 -0.77 -14.64 -4.18
C GLU A 263 -1.41 -15.24 -5.44
N GLY A 264 -1.63 -14.41 -6.45
CA GLY A 264 -2.20 -14.87 -7.72
C GLY A 264 -3.71 -15.10 -7.72
N TRP A 265 -4.46 -14.71 -6.70
CA TRP A 265 -5.90 -14.95 -6.61
C TRP A 265 -6.73 -14.44 -7.80
N LYS A 266 -6.19 -13.49 -8.57
CA LYS A 266 -6.83 -12.97 -9.81
C LYS A 266 -6.36 -13.69 -11.09
N VAL A 267 -5.37 -14.58 -11.01
CA VAL A 267 -4.81 -15.29 -12.18
C VAL A 267 -5.87 -16.12 -12.94
N PRO A 268 -6.84 -16.80 -12.28
CA PRO A 268 -7.89 -17.53 -12.99
C PRO A 268 -8.70 -16.67 -13.96
N TYR A 269 -8.96 -15.42 -13.64
CA TYR A 269 -9.68 -14.49 -14.53
C TYR A 269 -8.80 -14.08 -15.72
N ALA A 270 -7.49 -13.89 -15.51
CA ALA A 270 -6.54 -13.62 -16.60
C ALA A 270 -6.45 -14.83 -17.57
N GLU A 271 -6.47 -16.04 -17.04
CA GLU A 271 -6.48 -17.27 -17.84
C GLU A 271 -7.73 -17.38 -18.73
N VAL A 272 -8.91 -17.02 -18.22
CA VAL A 272 -10.15 -16.95 -19.02
C VAL A 272 -9.97 -15.99 -20.20
N VAL A 273 -9.48 -14.78 -19.96
CA VAL A 273 -9.22 -13.79 -21.01
C VAL A 273 -8.16 -14.30 -21.99
N LYS A 274 -7.04 -14.87 -21.48
CA LYS A 274 -5.96 -15.41 -22.30
C LYS A 274 -6.42 -16.48 -23.28
N ASN A 275 -7.38 -17.32 -22.87
CA ASN A 275 -7.95 -18.36 -23.72
C ASN A 275 -8.93 -17.84 -24.79
N ARG A 276 -9.31 -16.56 -24.75
CA ARG A 276 -10.29 -15.94 -25.67
C ARG A 276 -9.66 -14.97 -26.67
N VAL A 277 -8.44 -14.47 -26.40
CA VAL A 277 -7.78 -13.48 -27.25
C VAL A 277 -6.38 -13.94 -27.69
N SER A 278 -5.91 -13.40 -28.81
CA SER A 278 -4.56 -13.66 -29.33
C SER A 278 -3.54 -12.61 -28.87
N ILE A 279 -3.99 -11.44 -28.43
CA ILE A 279 -3.15 -10.38 -27.91
C ILE A 279 -2.60 -10.75 -26.51
N PRO A 280 -1.49 -10.12 -26.09
CA PRO A 280 -0.94 -10.31 -24.75
C PRO A 280 -1.94 -10.00 -23.63
N VAL A 281 -1.90 -10.83 -22.57
CA VAL A 281 -2.69 -10.66 -21.36
C VAL A 281 -1.77 -10.52 -20.16
N ALA A 282 -1.97 -9.49 -19.34
CA ALA A 282 -1.25 -9.28 -18.09
C ALA A 282 -2.11 -9.64 -16.88
N ALA A 283 -1.58 -10.49 -15.97
CA ALA A 283 -2.23 -10.85 -14.73
C ALA A 283 -1.86 -9.90 -13.59
N CYS A 284 -2.84 -9.59 -12.74
CA CYS A 284 -2.66 -8.95 -11.42
C CYS A 284 -2.93 -9.96 -10.29
N GLY A 285 -2.87 -9.52 -9.03
CA GLY A 285 -3.37 -10.28 -7.90
C GLY A 285 -2.34 -10.59 -6.83
N SER A 286 -1.79 -9.57 -6.19
CA SER A 286 -0.79 -9.71 -5.11
C SER A 286 0.47 -10.48 -5.51
N LEU A 287 0.81 -10.54 -6.78
CA LEU A 287 1.99 -11.20 -7.33
C LEU A 287 3.28 -10.55 -6.81
N ARG A 288 4.26 -11.37 -6.42
CA ARG A 288 5.52 -10.90 -5.82
C ARG A 288 6.71 -11.85 -5.95
N HIS A 289 6.50 -13.16 -5.89
CA HIS A 289 7.60 -14.13 -5.95
C HIS A 289 7.96 -14.45 -7.41
N PRO A 290 9.23 -14.27 -7.81
CA PRO A 290 9.65 -14.51 -9.20
C PRO A 290 9.36 -15.93 -9.70
N ASP A 291 9.52 -16.95 -8.86
CA ASP A 291 9.24 -18.35 -9.22
C ASP A 291 7.76 -18.59 -9.54
N TYR A 292 6.86 -18.00 -8.75
CA TYR A 292 5.42 -18.10 -9.00
C TYR A 292 5.02 -17.34 -10.27
N ILE A 293 5.59 -16.13 -10.47
CA ILE A 293 5.36 -15.35 -11.69
C ILE A 293 5.83 -16.12 -12.93
N ASP A 294 7.02 -16.70 -12.90
CA ASP A 294 7.52 -17.53 -14.00
C ASP A 294 6.62 -18.75 -14.25
N SER A 295 6.11 -19.41 -13.19
CA SER A 295 5.24 -20.57 -13.35
C SER A 295 3.95 -20.23 -14.11
N ILE A 296 3.23 -19.15 -13.72
CA ILE A 296 1.98 -18.77 -14.39
C ILE A 296 2.16 -18.32 -15.84
N ILE A 297 3.32 -17.71 -16.17
CA ILE A 297 3.66 -17.36 -17.55
C ILE A 297 4.02 -18.61 -18.36
N ASN A 298 4.83 -19.53 -17.81
CA ASN A 298 5.21 -20.78 -18.48
C ASN A 298 4.02 -21.72 -18.70
N GLU A 299 3.05 -21.72 -17.79
CA GLU A 299 1.81 -22.48 -17.90
C GLU A 299 0.82 -21.85 -18.90
N GLY A 300 1.14 -20.68 -19.46
CA GLY A 300 0.29 -19.98 -20.44
C GLY A 300 -0.94 -19.31 -19.85
N LYS A 301 -1.01 -19.12 -18.54
CA LYS A 301 -2.12 -18.43 -17.86
C LYS A 301 -2.16 -16.93 -18.13
N CYS A 302 -0.98 -16.36 -18.44
CA CYS A 302 -0.82 -14.96 -18.88
C CYS A 302 0.49 -14.80 -19.66
N ASP A 303 0.68 -13.65 -20.31
CA ASP A 303 1.91 -13.31 -21.05
C ASP A 303 2.81 -12.36 -20.27
N ALA A 304 2.22 -11.58 -19.37
CA ALA A 304 2.89 -10.58 -18.54
C ALA A 304 2.24 -10.48 -17.16
N VAL A 305 2.87 -9.73 -16.26
CA VAL A 305 2.32 -9.42 -14.95
C VAL A 305 2.29 -7.91 -14.71
N ALA A 306 1.20 -7.44 -14.10
CA ALA A 306 1.05 -6.05 -13.69
C ALA A 306 1.18 -5.95 -12.16
N LEU A 307 2.37 -5.53 -11.72
CA LEU A 307 2.75 -5.43 -10.32
C LEU A 307 2.49 -4.01 -9.81
N GLY A 308 1.77 -3.88 -8.70
CA GLY A 308 1.56 -2.58 -8.05
C GLY A 308 2.45 -2.44 -6.82
N ARG A 309 1.93 -2.87 -5.66
CA ARG A 309 2.58 -2.73 -4.36
C ARG A 309 3.93 -3.43 -4.26
N GLN A 310 4.17 -4.49 -5.06
CA GLN A 310 5.46 -5.14 -5.13
C GLN A 310 6.56 -4.19 -5.65
N LEU A 311 6.29 -3.46 -6.74
CA LEU A 311 7.25 -2.48 -7.28
C LEU A 311 7.37 -1.23 -6.40
N PHE A 312 6.38 -0.95 -5.56
CA PHE A 312 6.51 0.08 -4.53
C PHE A 312 7.40 -0.36 -3.36
N ALA A 313 7.31 -1.63 -2.97
CA ALA A 313 8.17 -2.22 -1.94
C ALA A 313 9.59 -2.45 -2.43
N GLU A 314 9.75 -2.82 -3.72
CA GLU A 314 11.03 -3.13 -4.36
C GLU A 314 11.08 -2.52 -5.78
N PRO A 315 11.47 -1.26 -5.92
CA PRO A 315 11.60 -0.63 -7.25
C PRO A 315 12.61 -1.33 -8.16
N GLU A 316 13.67 -1.91 -7.60
CA GLU A 316 14.74 -2.61 -8.34
C GLU A 316 14.42 -4.08 -8.64
N PHE A 317 13.17 -4.50 -8.54
CA PHE A 317 12.72 -5.88 -8.69
C PHE A 317 13.30 -6.58 -9.93
N CYS A 318 13.14 -5.96 -11.11
CA CYS A 318 13.59 -6.56 -12.36
C CYS A 318 15.13 -6.60 -12.46
N ASN A 319 15.83 -5.53 -12.07
CA ASN A 319 17.29 -5.49 -12.12
C ASN A 319 17.91 -6.51 -11.16
N LYS A 320 17.42 -6.62 -9.92
CA LYS A 320 17.92 -7.60 -8.96
C LYS A 320 17.77 -9.04 -9.45
N ILE A 321 16.64 -9.35 -10.09
CA ILE A 321 16.43 -10.66 -10.69
C ILE A 321 17.40 -10.89 -11.87
N ALA A 322 17.54 -9.91 -12.75
CA ALA A 322 18.45 -10.01 -13.90
C ALA A 322 19.91 -10.18 -13.48
N GLU A 323 20.31 -9.59 -12.37
CA GLU A 323 21.67 -9.61 -11.83
C GLU A 323 21.91 -10.80 -10.85
N GLY A 324 20.91 -11.67 -10.62
CA GLY A 324 21.03 -12.80 -9.69
C GLY A 324 21.09 -12.39 -8.21
N ARG A 325 20.58 -11.20 -7.86
CA ARG A 325 20.52 -10.66 -6.50
C ARG A 325 19.12 -10.87 -5.87
N GLU A 326 18.51 -12.02 -6.13
CA GLU A 326 17.16 -12.32 -5.62
C GLU A 326 17.10 -12.41 -4.10
N ASP A 327 18.20 -12.74 -3.45
CA ASP A 327 18.38 -12.74 -1.99
C ASP A 327 18.22 -11.34 -1.36
N GLU A 328 18.34 -10.27 -2.16
CA GLU A 328 18.11 -8.88 -1.74
C GLU A 328 16.66 -8.40 -1.96
N LEU A 329 15.78 -9.22 -2.53
CA LEU A 329 14.42 -8.79 -2.82
C LEU A 329 13.61 -8.55 -1.55
N LYS A 330 12.91 -7.42 -1.54
CA LYS A 330 11.90 -7.05 -0.54
C LYS A 330 10.52 -7.41 -1.08
N TYR A 331 9.80 -8.28 -0.40
CA TYR A 331 8.44 -8.66 -0.80
C TYR A 331 7.41 -7.78 -0.10
N CYS A 332 6.38 -7.35 -0.84
CA CYS A 332 5.28 -6.59 -0.26
C CYS A 332 4.52 -7.43 0.77
N VAL A 333 4.51 -6.99 2.03
CA VAL A 333 3.87 -7.69 3.16
C VAL A 333 2.36 -7.45 3.26
N SER A 334 1.76 -6.77 2.29
CA SER A 334 0.31 -6.47 2.25
C SER A 334 -0.23 -5.76 3.51
N CYS A 335 0.58 -4.97 4.19
CA CYS A 335 0.19 -4.22 5.39
C CYS A 335 -0.80 -3.07 5.12
N MET A 336 -1.14 -2.79 3.88
CA MET A 336 -2.10 -1.77 3.42
C MET A 336 -1.72 -0.31 3.72
N HIS A 337 -0.65 -0.05 4.44
CA HIS A 337 -0.27 1.30 4.87
C HIS A 337 -0.07 2.30 3.73
N CYS A 338 0.41 1.83 2.56
CA CYS A 338 0.56 2.65 1.35
C CYS A 338 -0.77 3.15 0.73
N LEU A 339 -1.92 2.65 1.19
CA LEU A 339 -3.26 3.05 0.73
C LEU A 339 -3.93 4.05 1.67
N ASN A 340 -3.33 4.35 2.82
CA ASN A 340 -3.87 5.32 3.74
C ASN A 340 -3.96 6.69 3.07
N LYS A 341 -5.20 7.18 2.93
CA LYS A 341 -5.54 8.45 2.27
C LYS A 341 -5.40 9.67 3.17
N THR A 342 -4.79 9.57 4.34
CA THR A 342 -4.61 10.78 5.14
C THR A 342 -3.90 11.82 4.28
N PRO A 343 -4.30 13.10 4.34
CA PRO A 343 -3.56 14.17 3.66
C PRO A 343 -2.16 14.18 4.26
N PHE A 344 -1.28 13.49 3.59
CA PHE A 344 0.06 13.27 4.03
C PHE A 344 0.80 14.60 3.91
N GLY A 345 1.19 15.15 5.03
CA GLY A 345 2.24 16.14 5.02
C GLY A 345 3.49 15.56 4.34
N PRO A 346 4.40 16.39 3.86
CA PRO A 346 5.58 15.97 3.10
C PRO A 346 6.49 14.94 3.82
N ASN A 347 6.24 14.64 5.08
CA ASN A 347 7.06 13.77 5.94
C ASN A 347 6.41 12.43 6.31
N GLN A 348 5.32 12.01 5.67
CA GLN A 348 4.67 10.74 6.03
C GLN A 348 5.33 9.55 5.34
N PRO A 349 5.67 8.50 6.09
CA PRO A 349 6.28 7.30 5.53
C PRO A 349 5.31 6.55 4.62
N GLY A 350 5.82 6.00 3.51
CA GLY A 350 5.01 5.40 2.47
C GLY A 350 4.97 3.88 2.46
N CYS A 351 6.03 3.18 2.80
CA CYS A 351 6.11 1.72 2.69
C CYS A 351 6.94 1.10 3.82
N THR A 352 6.39 0.06 4.44
CA THR A 352 7.06 -0.73 5.49
C THR A 352 8.36 -1.37 5.02
N MET A 353 8.39 -1.85 3.76
CA MET A 353 9.55 -2.52 3.16
C MET A 353 10.53 -1.55 2.48
N ASN A 354 10.04 -0.41 2.03
CA ASN A 354 10.83 0.58 1.28
C ASN A 354 10.80 1.95 1.98
N PRO A 355 11.77 2.24 2.85
CA PRO A 355 11.83 3.53 3.55
C PRO A 355 11.91 4.76 2.65
N ARG A 356 12.39 4.61 1.40
CA ARG A 356 12.43 5.68 0.40
C ARG A 356 11.08 5.91 -0.28
N GLY A 357 10.16 4.93 -0.23
CA GLY A 357 8.87 4.99 -0.92
C GLY A 357 8.11 6.29 -0.62
N ARG A 358 7.71 7.04 -1.65
CA ARG A 358 7.15 8.39 -1.63
C ARG A 358 8.12 9.50 -1.25
N ARG A 359 9.40 9.20 -1.06
CA ARG A 359 10.45 10.17 -0.71
C ARG A 359 11.60 10.17 -1.73
N GLU A 360 11.39 9.55 -2.89
CA GLU A 360 12.37 9.42 -3.96
C GLU A 360 12.90 10.79 -4.42
N PHE A 361 12.05 11.82 -4.39
CA PHE A 361 12.38 13.19 -4.78
C PHE A 361 13.34 13.92 -3.82
N CYS A 362 13.41 13.49 -2.56
CA CYS A 362 14.23 14.14 -1.52
C CYS A 362 15.27 13.20 -0.90
N MET A 363 15.27 11.91 -1.26
CA MET A 363 16.26 10.95 -0.80
C MET A 363 17.11 10.45 -1.97
N PRO A 364 18.43 10.38 -1.83
CA PRO A 364 19.32 9.99 -2.92
C PRO A 364 19.06 8.55 -3.36
N ASP A 365 19.31 8.26 -4.65
CA ASP A 365 19.20 6.91 -5.23
C ASP A 365 20.21 5.93 -4.61
N SER A 366 21.35 6.42 -4.14
CA SER A 366 22.41 5.63 -3.52
C SER A 366 22.87 6.26 -2.20
N LEU A 367 23.26 5.41 -1.28
CA LEU A 367 23.87 5.83 -0.02
C LEU A 367 25.32 6.27 -0.24
N ASN A 368 25.76 7.32 0.45
CA ASN A 368 27.15 7.72 0.49
C ASN A 368 27.96 6.72 1.33
N ILE A 369 29.01 6.14 0.75
CA ILE A 369 29.94 5.25 1.46
C ILE A 369 30.98 6.12 2.13
N ASN A 370 30.76 6.50 3.39
CA ASN A 370 31.59 7.42 4.15
C ASN A 370 31.68 7.02 5.64
N GLY A 371 31.41 5.78 5.98
CA GLY A 371 31.43 5.28 7.35
C GLY A 371 32.84 5.00 7.91
N ASP A 372 33.86 4.81 7.03
CA ASP A 372 35.28 4.62 7.37
C ASP A 372 35.54 3.57 8.46
N ASN A 373 34.69 2.52 8.51
CA ASN A 373 34.68 1.48 9.54
C ASN A 373 34.52 2.02 10.97
N LEU A 374 33.96 3.23 11.16
CA LEU A 374 33.68 3.75 12.49
C LEU A 374 32.69 2.83 13.22
N PRO A 375 32.95 2.47 14.48
CA PRO A 375 32.14 1.54 15.24
C PRO A 375 30.79 2.16 15.62
N VAL A 376 29.68 1.48 15.32
CA VAL A 376 28.33 1.90 15.71
C VAL A 376 27.66 0.79 16.51
N ALA A 377 27.09 1.17 17.65
CA ALA A 377 26.27 0.27 18.47
C ALA A 377 24.78 0.48 18.16
N ILE A 378 24.06 -0.60 17.96
CA ILE A 378 22.59 -0.58 17.83
C ILE A 378 22.01 -1.44 18.94
N VAL A 379 21.10 -0.88 19.72
CA VAL A 379 20.46 -1.55 20.85
C VAL A 379 19.02 -1.88 20.52
N GLY A 380 18.75 -3.17 20.30
CA GLY A 380 17.49 -3.74 19.87
C GLY A 380 17.49 -4.15 18.39
N ALA A 381 17.15 -5.42 18.13
CA ALA A 381 17.04 -6.00 16.79
C ALA A 381 15.59 -6.07 16.31
N GLY A 382 14.76 -5.10 16.63
CA GLY A 382 13.46 -4.86 16.02
C GLY A 382 13.59 -4.17 14.66
N PRO A 383 12.48 -3.87 13.95
CA PRO A 383 12.51 -3.28 12.60
C PRO A 383 13.35 -2.01 12.49
N ALA A 384 13.30 -1.12 13.49
CA ALA A 384 14.09 0.10 13.48
C ALA A 384 15.61 -0.18 13.58
N GLY A 385 16.01 -1.03 14.53
CA GLY A 385 17.44 -1.37 14.69
C GLY A 385 17.99 -2.12 13.48
N LEU A 386 17.21 -3.04 12.90
CA LEU A 386 17.61 -3.81 11.72
C LEU A 386 17.73 -2.95 10.46
N GLU A 387 16.81 -2.01 10.22
CA GLU A 387 16.92 -1.08 9.09
C GLU A 387 18.14 -0.15 9.26
N ALA A 388 18.37 0.36 10.47
CA ALA A 388 19.56 1.17 10.76
C ALA A 388 20.84 0.35 10.54
N ALA A 389 20.88 -0.91 10.99
CA ALA A 389 22.04 -1.80 10.82
C ALA A 389 22.39 -2.02 9.35
N VAL A 390 21.41 -2.38 8.53
CA VAL A 390 21.60 -2.59 7.08
C VAL A 390 22.05 -1.31 6.40
N THR A 391 21.43 -0.19 6.71
CA THR A 391 21.73 1.12 6.10
C THR A 391 23.13 1.60 6.46
N LEU A 392 23.53 1.53 7.73
CA LEU A 392 24.84 1.94 8.20
C LEU A 392 25.96 1.04 7.66
N THR A 393 25.74 -0.28 7.63
CA THR A 393 26.73 -1.22 7.06
C THR A 393 26.95 -0.94 5.57
N LYS A 394 25.87 -0.66 4.81
CA LYS A 394 25.99 -0.25 3.39
C LYS A 394 26.74 1.09 3.23
N ARG A 395 26.75 1.93 4.25
CA ARG A 395 27.54 3.16 4.27
C ARG A 395 29.01 2.94 4.70
N GLY A 396 29.39 1.70 5.07
CA GLY A 396 30.75 1.34 5.46
C GLY A 396 31.08 1.56 6.93
N PHE A 397 30.08 1.61 7.81
CA PHE A 397 30.29 1.59 9.27
C PHE A 397 30.50 0.17 9.79
N ASP A 398 31.27 -0.01 10.88
CA ASP A 398 31.39 -1.28 11.62
C ASP A 398 30.25 -1.39 12.65
N VAL A 399 29.19 -2.10 12.28
CA VAL A 399 27.96 -2.16 13.05
C VAL A 399 27.92 -3.39 13.96
N THR A 400 27.59 -3.18 15.25
CA THR A 400 27.26 -4.24 16.20
C THR A 400 25.84 -4.02 16.74
N VAL A 401 24.97 -5.02 16.57
CA VAL A 401 23.61 -5.04 17.08
C VAL A 401 23.56 -5.87 18.36
N PHE A 402 22.94 -5.34 19.42
CA PHE A 402 22.68 -6.01 20.68
C PHE A 402 21.18 -6.31 20.80
N GLU A 403 20.83 -7.56 21.08
CA GLU A 403 19.42 -8.00 21.24
C GLU A 403 19.30 -8.85 22.50
N LYS A 404 18.37 -8.48 23.40
CA LYS A 404 18.13 -9.21 24.66
C LYS A 404 17.47 -10.59 24.43
N ALA A 405 16.69 -10.72 23.35
CA ALA A 405 16.04 -11.97 22.99
C ALA A 405 17.00 -12.94 22.28
N ASP A 406 16.55 -14.18 22.13
CA ASP A 406 17.24 -15.26 21.43
C ASP A 406 17.14 -15.19 19.90
N LYS A 407 16.35 -14.23 19.35
CA LYS A 407 16.14 -14.01 17.93
C LYS A 407 15.91 -12.54 17.59
N ILE A 408 16.18 -12.18 16.33
CA ILE A 408 15.85 -10.87 15.77
C ILE A 408 14.35 -10.74 15.49
N GLY A 409 13.88 -9.50 15.25
CA GLY A 409 12.51 -9.20 14.80
C GLY A 409 11.69 -8.39 15.80
N GLY A 410 12.02 -8.45 17.09
CA GLY A 410 11.29 -7.72 18.13
C GLY A 410 9.79 -8.03 18.12
N ALA A 411 8.95 -7.00 18.21
CA ALA A 411 7.49 -7.13 18.23
C ALA A 411 6.89 -7.76 16.96
N VAL A 412 7.60 -7.73 15.81
CA VAL A 412 7.08 -8.35 14.56
C VAL A 412 6.91 -9.85 14.71
N ASN A 413 7.75 -10.51 15.53
CA ASN A 413 7.61 -11.94 15.84
C ASN A 413 6.28 -12.34 16.50
N LEU A 414 5.51 -11.36 16.98
CA LEU A 414 4.15 -11.57 17.50
C LEU A 414 3.10 -11.00 16.53
N ALA A 415 3.44 -9.91 15.84
CA ALA A 415 2.53 -9.24 14.92
C ALA A 415 2.26 -10.05 13.64
N ASP A 416 3.07 -11.07 13.32
CA ASP A 416 2.86 -11.98 12.18
C ASP A 416 1.94 -13.16 12.49
N ALA A 417 1.65 -13.41 13.77
CA ALA A 417 0.85 -14.53 14.22
C ALA A 417 -0.67 -14.45 13.94
N PRO A 418 -1.31 -13.26 13.97
CA PRO A 418 -2.74 -13.14 13.69
C PRO A 418 -3.11 -13.57 12.26
N ILE A 419 -4.38 -13.92 12.06
CA ILE A 419 -4.91 -14.39 10.78
C ILE A 419 -4.66 -13.35 9.68
N GLY A 420 -4.03 -13.78 8.58
CA GLY A 420 -3.69 -12.91 7.43
C GLY A 420 -2.45 -12.03 7.62
N LYS A 421 -1.74 -12.12 8.76
CA LYS A 421 -0.57 -11.28 9.06
C LYS A 421 0.78 -12.00 8.85
N TYR A 422 0.82 -13.30 8.56
CA TYR A 422 2.05 -14.10 8.40
C TYR A 422 3.08 -13.46 7.43
N LYS A 423 2.61 -12.68 6.46
CA LYS A 423 3.46 -11.96 5.50
C LYS A 423 4.36 -10.90 6.16
N LEU A 424 4.04 -10.45 7.38
CA LEU A 424 4.91 -9.52 8.12
C LEU A 424 6.26 -10.19 8.47
N GLY A 425 6.29 -11.50 8.67
CA GLY A 425 7.51 -12.27 8.87
C GLY A 425 8.53 -12.12 7.72
N TRP A 426 8.09 -11.88 6.49
CA TRP A 426 8.99 -11.65 5.33
C TRP A 426 9.90 -10.43 5.50
N LEU A 427 9.52 -9.45 6.33
CA LEU A 427 10.39 -8.35 6.71
C LEU A 427 11.60 -8.86 7.49
N ILE A 428 11.37 -9.77 8.44
CA ILE A 428 12.44 -10.34 9.27
C ILE A 428 13.31 -11.29 8.43
N ASP A 429 12.70 -12.08 7.54
CA ASP A 429 13.44 -12.93 6.59
C ASP A 429 14.36 -12.10 5.70
N TYR A 430 13.91 -10.91 5.23
CA TYR A 430 14.75 -9.99 4.49
C TYR A 430 15.94 -9.53 5.33
N TYR A 431 15.72 -9.06 6.56
CA TYR A 431 16.82 -8.62 7.41
C TYR A 431 17.76 -9.76 7.77
N GLN A 432 17.26 -10.97 8.00
CA GLN A 432 18.13 -12.13 8.25
C GLN A 432 19.05 -12.43 7.05
N ARG A 433 18.51 -12.36 5.80
CA ARG A 433 19.34 -12.51 4.59
C ARG A 433 20.39 -11.39 4.51
N MET A 434 20.00 -10.15 4.81
CA MET A 434 20.92 -9.00 4.74
C MET A 434 22.00 -9.03 5.84
N ILE A 435 21.67 -9.48 7.06
CA ILE A 435 22.63 -9.71 8.13
C ILE A 435 23.71 -10.68 7.66
N ASN A 436 23.32 -11.81 7.11
CA ASN A 436 24.23 -12.83 6.61
C ASN A 436 25.07 -12.32 5.43
N LYS A 437 24.45 -11.66 4.45
CA LYS A 437 25.11 -11.14 3.25
C LYS A 437 26.13 -10.04 3.54
N LEU A 438 25.81 -9.16 4.47
CA LEU A 438 26.63 -8.00 4.85
C LEU A 438 27.57 -8.32 6.04
N ASN A 439 27.52 -9.53 6.61
CA ASN A 439 28.27 -9.95 7.79
C ASN A 439 28.08 -9.01 9.00
N ILE A 440 26.83 -8.57 9.25
CA ILE A 440 26.52 -7.68 10.37
C ILE A 440 26.66 -8.45 11.69
N LYS A 441 27.40 -7.88 12.65
CA LYS A 441 27.60 -8.50 13.98
C LYS A 441 26.33 -8.37 14.81
N VAL A 442 25.67 -9.49 15.14
CA VAL A 442 24.49 -9.52 16.01
C VAL A 442 24.78 -10.34 17.27
N LYS A 443 24.62 -9.74 18.44
CA LYS A 443 24.76 -10.38 19.76
C LYS A 443 23.37 -10.61 20.35
N LEU A 444 22.86 -11.82 20.16
CA LEU A 444 21.60 -12.30 20.76
C LEU A 444 21.80 -12.63 22.25
N ASN A 445 20.68 -12.77 23.00
CA ASN A 445 20.69 -13.02 24.44
C ASN A 445 21.60 -12.04 25.22
N THR A 446 21.67 -10.79 24.71
CA THR A 446 22.59 -9.77 25.26
C THR A 446 21.81 -8.46 25.48
N GLU A 447 21.45 -8.21 26.74
CA GLU A 447 20.92 -6.92 27.13
C GLU A 447 22.07 -5.91 27.21
N CYS A 448 22.03 -4.91 26.34
CA CYS A 448 23.07 -3.91 26.25
C CYS A 448 22.99 -2.93 27.43
N THR A 449 24.07 -2.78 28.16
CA THR A 449 24.18 -1.81 29.28
C THR A 449 25.05 -0.60 28.90
N ALA A 450 24.95 0.45 29.66
CA ALA A 450 25.79 1.65 29.49
C ALA A 450 27.29 1.31 29.65
N GLU A 451 27.66 0.40 30.59
CA GLU A 451 29.04 -0.05 30.78
C GLU A 451 29.60 -0.71 29.52
N MET A 452 28.82 -1.59 28.86
CA MET A 452 29.24 -2.22 27.62
C MET A 452 29.50 -1.19 26.51
N LEU A 453 28.68 -0.14 26.43
CA LEU A 453 28.87 0.94 25.50
C LEU A 453 30.09 1.79 25.81
N ARG A 454 30.35 2.07 27.09
CA ARG A 454 31.55 2.79 27.54
C ARG A 454 32.86 2.03 27.25
N GLU A 455 32.83 0.68 27.35
CA GLU A 455 33.92 -0.20 26.94
C GLU A 455 34.12 -0.24 25.42
N MET A 456 33.04 -0.32 24.65
CA MET A 456 33.05 -0.38 23.17
C MET A 456 33.52 0.97 22.57
N LYS A 457 33.21 2.09 23.19
CA LYS A 457 33.46 3.46 22.70
C LYS A 457 32.97 3.70 21.27
N PRO A 458 31.68 3.47 20.98
CA PRO A 458 31.16 3.63 19.65
C PRO A 458 31.17 5.10 19.20
N TYR A 459 31.31 5.32 17.90
CA TYR A 459 31.12 6.62 17.26
C TYR A 459 29.68 7.12 17.38
N ALA A 460 28.71 6.19 17.25
CA ALA A 460 27.30 6.49 17.41
C ALA A 460 26.58 5.35 18.12
N VAL A 461 25.51 5.67 18.85
CA VAL A 461 24.62 4.71 19.49
C VAL A 461 23.20 4.93 19.00
N PHE A 462 22.59 3.88 18.43
CA PHE A 462 21.21 3.86 18.02
C PHE A 462 20.38 3.06 19.02
N VAL A 463 19.49 3.72 19.77
CA VAL A 463 18.64 3.09 20.78
C VAL A 463 17.29 2.78 20.18
N ALA A 464 17.03 1.50 19.88
CA ALA A 464 15.83 0.97 19.25
C ALA A 464 15.15 -0.09 20.16
N THR A 465 15.09 0.20 21.47
CA THR A 465 14.63 -0.71 22.53
C THR A 465 13.13 -0.99 22.52
N GLY A 466 12.38 -0.29 21.67
CA GLY A 466 10.96 -0.58 21.43
C GLY A 466 10.03 -0.10 22.53
N SER A 467 8.99 -0.89 22.80
CA SER A 467 7.92 -0.59 23.75
C SER A 467 7.53 -1.83 24.56
N ASP A 468 7.00 -1.61 25.75
CA ASP A 468 6.39 -2.62 26.60
C ASP A 468 4.89 -2.39 26.77
N GLU A 469 4.15 -3.43 27.13
CA GLU A 469 2.72 -3.35 27.35
C GLU A 469 2.33 -2.33 28.43
N PHE A 470 1.25 -1.63 28.17
CA PHE A 470 0.65 -0.74 29.13
C PHE A 470 -0.54 -1.43 29.82
N ILE A 471 -0.38 -1.79 31.08
CA ILE A 471 -1.43 -2.29 31.93
C ILE A 471 -1.86 -1.17 32.88
N PRO A 472 -3.02 -0.53 32.67
CA PRO A 472 -3.51 0.54 33.54
C PRO A 472 -3.88 -0.01 34.93
N PRO A 473 -3.87 0.83 35.99
CA PRO A 473 -4.24 0.43 37.32
C PRO A 473 -5.78 0.30 37.51
N ILE A 474 -6.35 -0.70 36.83
CA ILE A 474 -7.78 -1.08 36.96
C ILE A 474 -7.90 -2.15 38.03
N GLU A 475 -8.90 -2.02 38.91
CA GLU A 475 -9.17 -3.01 39.94
C GLU A 475 -9.38 -4.40 39.32
N GLY A 476 -8.66 -5.41 39.82
CA GLY A 476 -8.75 -6.80 39.36
C GLY A 476 -8.02 -7.14 38.08
N ILE A 477 -7.34 -6.19 37.39
CA ILE A 477 -6.64 -6.42 36.13
C ILE A 477 -5.46 -7.41 36.25
N GLY A 478 -4.98 -7.69 37.46
CA GLY A 478 -3.98 -8.72 37.75
C GLY A 478 -4.58 -10.06 38.20
N GLY A 479 -5.86 -10.28 37.96
CA GLY A 479 -6.58 -11.51 38.32
C GLY A 479 -6.07 -12.76 37.60
N LYS A 480 -6.40 -13.95 38.10
CA LYS A 480 -5.93 -15.24 37.53
C LYS A 480 -6.54 -15.53 36.15
N ASN A 481 -7.70 -14.94 35.89
CA ASN A 481 -8.43 -15.02 34.62
C ASN A 481 -8.04 -13.90 33.65
N VAL A 482 -6.97 -13.18 33.92
CA VAL A 482 -6.47 -12.08 33.05
C VAL A 482 -5.14 -12.45 32.42
N SER A 483 -5.01 -12.25 31.14
CA SER A 483 -3.77 -12.40 30.36
C SER A 483 -3.52 -11.16 29.52
N SER A 484 -2.25 -10.86 29.31
CA SER A 484 -1.92 -9.83 28.30
C SER A 484 -2.13 -10.38 26.88
N VAL A 485 -2.39 -9.49 25.92
CA VAL A 485 -2.52 -9.88 24.52
C VAL A 485 -1.19 -10.43 23.99
N ARG A 486 -0.05 -9.93 24.47
CA ARG A 486 1.29 -10.42 24.11
C ARG A 486 1.50 -11.84 24.58
N ASP A 487 1.16 -12.15 25.85
CA ASP A 487 1.27 -13.50 26.40
C ASP A 487 0.34 -14.49 25.70
N TYR A 488 -0.87 -14.05 25.38
CA TYR A 488 -1.81 -14.87 24.61
C TYR A 488 -1.25 -15.22 23.22
N ILE A 489 -0.78 -14.24 22.46
CA ILE A 489 -0.23 -14.46 21.11
C ILE A 489 1.07 -15.29 21.18
N ALA A 490 1.96 -15.03 22.14
CA ALA A 490 3.22 -15.73 22.28
C ALA A 490 3.04 -17.21 22.62
N ASN A 491 2.15 -17.53 23.57
CA ASN A 491 2.00 -18.88 24.12
C ASN A 491 0.91 -19.70 23.41
N LYS A 492 -0.01 -19.05 22.69
CA LYS A 492 -1.14 -19.65 21.95
C LYS A 492 -1.84 -20.75 22.78
N PRO A 493 -2.29 -20.45 24.02
CA PRO A 493 -2.94 -21.42 24.84
C PRO A 493 -4.19 -21.96 24.15
N ASP A 494 -4.48 -23.25 24.32
CA ASP A 494 -5.74 -23.88 23.86
C ASP A 494 -6.90 -23.38 24.73
N ILE A 495 -7.68 -22.45 24.15
CA ILE A 495 -8.84 -21.83 24.80
C ILE A 495 -10.06 -22.12 23.95
N SER A 496 -11.00 -22.89 24.48
CA SER A 496 -12.25 -23.21 23.78
C SER A 496 -13.46 -23.20 24.72
N GLY A 497 -14.63 -22.85 24.15
CA GLY A 497 -15.91 -22.86 24.85
C GLY A 497 -16.03 -21.80 25.96
N LYS A 498 -15.25 -20.73 25.92
CA LYS A 498 -15.17 -19.67 26.93
C LYS A 498 -15.90 -18.41 26.51
N ASN A 499 -16.36 -17.65 27.51
CA ASN A 499 -16.72 -16.24 27.34
C ASN A 499 -15.44 -15.42 27.54
N VAL A 500 -14.92 -14.82 26.48
CA VAL A 500 -13.69 -14.04 26.51
C VAL A 500 -14.00 -12.56 26.33
N VAL A 501 -13.46 -11.72 27.20
CA VAL A 501 -13.55 -10.26 27.05
C VAL A 501 -12.18 -9.71 26.68
N VAL A 502 -12.09 -9.02 25.53
CA VAL A 502 -10.90 -8.33 25.10
C VAL A 502 -11.03 -6.84 25.41
N LEU A 503 -10.11 -6.32 26.21
CA LEU A 503 -10.06 -4.92 26.61
C LEU A 503 -9.19 -4.12 25.63
N GLY A 504 -9.84 -3.26 24.84
CA GLY A 504 -9.21 -2.43 23.82
C GLY A 504 -9.50 -2.92 22.39
N ALA A 505 -10.05 -2.00 21.57
CA ALA A 505 -10.37 -2.20 20.15
C ALA A 505 -9.30 -1.60 19.22
N GLY A 506 -8.06 -1.50 19.68
CA GLY A 506 -6.92 -1.25 18.83
C GLY A 506 -6.66 -2.44 17.89
N GLN A 507 -5.77 -2.28 16.90
CA GLN A 507 -5.48 -3.31 15.91
C GLN A 507 -5.20 -4.67 16.56
N THR A 508 -4.27 -4.73 17.53
CA THR A 508 -3.89 -5.98 18.20
C THR A 508 -5.04 -6.62 18.96
N GLY A 509 -5.90 -5.81 19.61
CA GLY A 509 -7.08 -6.31 20.32
C GLY A 509 -8.11 -6.93 19.38
N LEU A 510 -8.41 -6.29 18.26
CA LEU A 510 -9.33 -6.80 17.24
C LEU A 510 -8.79 -8.08 16.56
N GLU A 511 -7.48 -8.13 16.29
CA GLU A 511 -6.80 -9.31 15.74
C GLU A 511 -6.87 -10.51 16.72
N ALA A 512 -6.57 -10.28 17.99
CA ALA A 512 -6.67 -11.31 19.03
C ALA A 512 -8.12 -11.78 19.23
N ALA A 513 -9.07 -10.85 19.23
CA ALA A 513 -10.51 -11.17 19.32
C ALA A 513 -10.95 -12.07 18.15
N ARG A 514 -10.52 -11.77 16.93
CA ARG A 514 -10.78 -12.59 15.74
C ARG A 514 -10.20 -14.00 15.87
N MET A 515 -8.97 -14.14 16.39
CA MET A 515 -8.33 -15.45 16.61
C MET A 515 -9.12 -16.28 17.63
N LEU A 516 -9.57 -15.65 18.73
CA LEU A 516 -10.32 -16.30 19.81
C LEU A 516 -11.73 -16.67 19.39
N ALA A 517 -12.36 -15.93 18.49
CA ALA A 517 -13.75 -16.14 18.08
C ALA A 517 -13.99 -17.45 17.32
N ALA A 518 -12.93 -18.12 16.86
CA ALA A 518 -13.06 -19.42 16.21
C ALA A 518 -13.70 -20.48 17.13
N ASP A 519 -13.36 -20.48 18.43
CA ASP A 519 -13.76 -21.50 19.39
C ASP A 519 -14.41 -20.93 20.65
N ASN A 520 -14.64 -19.61 20.74
CA ASN A 520 -15.11 -18.93 21.93
C ASN A 520 -16.17 -17.87 21.61
N LYS A 521 -16.95 -17.50 22.63
CA LYS A 521 -17.77 -16.28 22.57
C LYS A 521 -16.94 -15.10 23.01
N VAL A 522 -16.69 -14.15 22.09
CA VAL A 522 -15.77 -13.03 22.31
C VAL A 522 -16.50 -11.70 22.30
N THR A 523 -16.23 -10.86 23.30
CA THR A 523 -16.70 -9.47 23.39
C THR A 523 -15.52 -8.52 23.49
N VAL A 524 -15.43 -7.55 22.58
CA VAL A 524 -14.43 -6.46 22.63
C VAL A 524 -15.03 -5.24 23.31
N VAL A 525 -14.31 -4.67 24.27
CA VAL A 525 -14.72 -3.46 25.01
C VAL A 525 -13.73 -2.33 24.71
N ASP A 526 -14.26 -1.14 24.38
CA ASP A 526 -13.43 0.07 24.24
C ASP A 526 -14.19 1.32 24.68
N MET A 527 -13.44 2.30 25.22
CA MET A 527 -14.01 3.60 25.59
C MET A 527 -14.26 4.51 24.38
N MET A 528 -13.64 4.24 23.24
CA MET A 528 -13.91 4.95 21.99
C MET A 528 -15.24 4.52 21.38
N SER A 529 -15.90 5.47 20.69
CA SER A 529 -17.10 5.15 19.90
C SER A 529 -16.72 4.37 18.63
N GLU A 530 -17.67 3.60 18.10
CA GLU A 530 -17.46 2.87 16.84
C GLU A 530 -17.09 3.81 15.69
N SER A 531 -17.69 4.99 15.62
CA SER A 531 -17.35 5.99 14.61
C SER A 531 -15.91 6.47 14.71
N THR A 532 -15.36 6.61 15.92
CA THR A 532 -13.96 6.95 16.15
C THR A 532 -13.02 5.85 15.64
N ILE A 533 -13.33 4.59 15.92
CA ILE A 533 -12.57 3.42 15.47
C ILE A 533 -12.60 3.32 13.94
N LEU A 534 -13.78 3.52 13.33
CA LEU A 534 -13.96 3.49 11.88
C LEU A 534 -13.26 4.62 11.12
N ASN A 535 -12.92 5.73 11.79
CA ASN A 535 -12.13 6.82 11.19
C ASN A 535 -10.66 6.44 10.97
N HIS A 536 -10.16 5.42 11.64
CA HIS A 536 -8.83 4.85 11.38
C HIS A 536 -8.93 3.74 10.33
N VAL A 537 -8.31 3.95 9.16
CA VAL A 537 -8.40 3.02 8.02
C VAL A 537 -7.91 1.61 8.41
N ASP A 538 -6.83 1.54 9.17
CA ASP A 538 -6.24 0.26 9.61
C ASP A 538 -7.21 -0.51 10.53
N HIS A 539 -7.86 0.17 11.46
CA HIS A 539 -8.83 -0.46 12.38
C HIS A 539 -10.14 -0.86 11.68
N ARG A 540 -10.51 -0.18 10.59
CA ARG A 540 -11.77 -0.47 9.87
C ARG A 540 -11.82 -1.90 9.35
N LEU A 541 -10.73 -2.39 8.77
CA LEU A 541 -10.63 -3.75 8.24
C LEU A 541 -10.62 -4.78 9.36
N ASP A 542 -9.82 -4.54 10.40
CA ASP A 542 -9.73 -5.47 11.54
C ASP A 542 -11.06 -5.56 12.28
N LEU A 543 -11.78 -4.44 12.47
CA LEU A 543 -13.14 -4.43 13.04
C LEU A 543 -14.14 -5.18 12.15
N PHE A 544 -14.06 -4.99 10.84
CA PHE A 544 -14.92 -5.70 9.91
C PHE A 544 -14.71 -7.22 10.03
N TYR A 545 -13.46 -7.68 9.97
CA TYR A 545 -13.14 -9.11 10.08
C TYR A 545 -13.50 -9.69 11.45
N ALA A 546 -13.32 -8.93 12.54
CA ALA A 546 -13.72 -9.36 13.88
C ALA A 546 -15.25 -9.57 13.95
N LYS A 547 -16.05 -8.62 13.48
CA LYS A 547 -17.51 -8.74 13.43
C LYS A 547 -17.98 -9.87 12.52
N ASP A 548 -17.36 -10.05 11.36
CA ASP A 548 -17.66 -11.16 10.42
C ASP A 548 -17.36 -12.53 11.04
N SER A 549 -16.41 -12.59 11.99
CA SER A 549 -16.09 -13.78 12.80
C SER A 549 -16.98 -13.95 14.04
N GLY A 550 -18.03 -13.13 14.22
CA GLY A 550 -18.98 -13.25 15.32
C GLY A 550 -18.56 -12.54 16.62
N VAL A 551 -17.54 -11.68 16.59
CA VAL A 551 -17.13 -10.89 17.76
C VAL A 551 -18.20 -9.85 18.12
N GLU A 552 -18.67 -9.87 19.35
CA GLU A 552 -19.54 -8.83 19.92
C GLU A 552 -18.71 -7.60 20.30
N THR A 553 -19.28 -6.39 20.19
CA THR A 553 -18.58 -5.14 20.52
C THR A 553 -19.37 -4.30 21.51
N VAL A 554 -18.68 -3.75 22.51
CA VAL A 554 -19.21 -2.83 23.54
C VAL A 554 -18.34 -1.57 23.51
N PHE A 555 -18.69 -0.63 22.65
CA PHE A 555 -17.99 0.63 22.45
C PHE A 555 -18.57 1.76 23.30
N ALA A 556 -17.84 2.87 23.44
CA ALA A 556 -18.15 4.01 24.28
C ALA A 556 -18.39 3.58 25.76
N HIS A 557 -17.62 2.60 26.26
CA HIS A 557 -17.70 2.12 27.63
C HIS A 557 -16.31 2.09 28.28
N LYS A 558 -16.21 2.75 29.43
CA LYS A 558 -15.00 2.76 30.26
C LYS A 558 -14.98 1.50 31.14
N ILE A 559 -13.85 0.82 31.23
CA ILE A 559 -13.63 -0.32 32.12
C ILE A 559 -13.51 0.21 33.55
N LEU A 560 -14.28 -0.35 34.47
CA LEU A 560 -14.28 0.01 35.91
C LEU A 560 -13.44 -0.98 36.72
N ARG A 561 -13.74 -2.27 36.58
CA ARG A 561 -13.06 -3.36 37.31
C ARG A 561 -13.22 -4.70 36.59
N VAL A 562 -12.32 -5.60 36.90
CA VAL A 562 -12.35 -7.00 36.45
C VAL A 562 -12.56 -7.88 37.68
N THR A 563 -13.47 -8.86 37.61
CA THR A 563 -13.68 -9.89 38.64
C THR A 563 -13.37 -11.28 38.04
N ASP A 564 -13.51 -12.33 38.86
CA ASP A 564 -13.27 -13.71 38.41
C ASP A 564 -14.29 -14.18 37.35
N ASP A 565 -15.47 -13.54 37.26
CA ASP A 565 -16.61 -13.95 36.45
C ASP A 565 -17.18 -12.86 35.52
N CYS A 566 -16.77 -11.60 35.68
CA CYS A 566 -17.25 -10.52 34.81
C CYS A 566 -16.29 -9.33 34.70
N VAL A 567 -16.50 -8.52 33.66
CA VAL A 567 -15.94 -7.17 33.50
C VAL A 567 -17.06 -6.15 33.72
N ALA A 568 -16.88 -5.28 34.71
CA ALA A 568 -17.76 -4.14 34.91
C ALA A 568 -17.33 -2.95 34.08
N VAL A 569 -18.23 -2.38 33.31
CA VAL A 569 -18.00 -1.22 32.43
C VAL A 569 -19.06 -0.16 32.68
N ALA A 570 -18.75 1.10 32.39
CA ALA A 570 -19.72 2.20 32.42
C ALA A 570 -19.79 2.92 31.09
N SER A 571 -20.98 3.23 30.63
CA SER A 571 -21.20 4.06 29.45
C SER A 571 -20.49 5.43 29.63
N VAL A 572 -19.74 5.85 28.64
CA VAL A 572 -19.04 7.16 28.64
C VAL A 572 -20.06 8.30 28.67
N ASP A 573 -21.22 8.12 28.01
CA ASP A 573 -22.23 9.16 27.88
C ASP A 573 -23.17 9.27 29.08
N SER A 574 -23.67 8.11 29.54
CA SER A 574 -24.70 8.08 30.63
C SER A 574 -24.13 7.76 32.00
N GLY A 575 -22.93 7.14 32.07
CA GLY A 575 -22.41 6.59 33.33
C GLY A 575 -23.10 5.30 33.81
N GLU A 576 -24.04 4.76 33.06
CA GLU A 576 -24.74 3.53 33.39
C GLU A 576 -23.78 2.34 33.40
N GLU A 577 -23.79 1.55 34.49
CA GLU A 577 -22.95 0.38 34.63
C GLU A 577 -23.55 -0.84 33.93
N LYS A 578 -22.69 -1.61 33.28
CA LYS A 578 -23.00 -2.89 32.66
C LYS A 578 -21.98 -3.94 33.09
N PHE A 579 -22.42 -5.17 33.28
CA PHE A 579 -21.58 -6.30 33.64
C PHE A 579 -21.54 -7.28 32.45
N ILE A 580 -20.32 -7.59 31.99
CA ILE A 580 -20.08 -8.49 30.87
C ILE A 580 -19.49 -9.78 31.42
N PRO A 581 -20.23 -10.90 31.40
CA PRO A 581 -19.75 -12.18 31.91
C PRO A 581 -18.48 -12.63 31.15
N CYS A 582 -17.50 -13.15 31.88
CA CYS A 582 -16.26 -13.66 31.28
C CYS A 582 -15.66 -14.81 32.09
N ASP A 583 -15.03 -15.73 31.37
CA ASP A 583 -14.14 -16.77 31.91
C ASP A 583 -12.67 -16.37 31.78
N LEU A 584 -12.38 -15.46 30.83
CA LEU A 584 -11.03 -14.98 30.50
C LEU A 584 -11.10 -13.52 30.05
N VAL A 585 -10.11 -12.75 30.43
CA VAL A 585 -9.92 -11.36 30.01
C VAL A 585 -8.57 -11.23 29.30
N ILE A 586 -8.56 -10.63 28.11
CA ILE A 586 -7.34 -10.32 27.35
C ILE A 586 -7.13 -8.80 27.36
N VAL A 587 -6.00 -8.34 27.89
CA VAL A 587 -5.66 -6.92 27.98
C VAL A 587 -4.88 -6.48 26.74
N ALA A 588 -5.48 -5.54 25.97
CA ALA A 588 -4.91 -4.96 24.75
C ALA A 588 -5.01 -3.42 24.77
N LEU A 589 -4.65 -2.80 25.89
CA LEU A 589 -4.85 -1.36 26.18
C LEU A 589 -3.66 -0.48 25.75
N GLY A 590 -2.80 -0.98 24.87
CA GLY A 590 -1.69 -0.25 24.28
C GLY A 590 -0.32 -0.55 24.88
N VAL A 591 0.65 0.25 24.51
CA VAL A 591 2.07 0.06 24.88
C VAL A 591 2.73 1.40 25.28
N ARG A 592 3.85 1.32 26.01
CA ARG A 592 4.69 2.47 26.39
C ARG A 592 6.10 2.33 25.85
N SER A 593 6.72 3.44 25.47
CA SER A 593 8.12 3.50 25.05
C SER A 593 9.07 3.03 26.16
N VAL A 594 10.10 2.27 25.77
CA VAL A 594 11.22 1.87 26.64
C VAL A 594 12.44 2.71 26.27
N ALA A 595 12.81 3.68 27.10
CA ALA A 595 13.88 4.65 26.79
C ALA A 595 14.97 4.76 27.88
N GLY A 596 14.93 3.93 28.93
CA GLY A 596 15.82 4.06 30.10
C GLY A 596 17.29 4.10 29.75
N LEU A 597 17.78 3.25 28.87
CA LEU A 597 19.16 3.28 28.41
C LEU A 597 19.53 4.59 27.69
N TYR A 598 18.61 5.10 26.84
CA TYR A 598 18.84 6.38 26.17
C TYR A 598 18.97 7.51 27.18
N ASP A 599 18.11 7.56 28.18
CA ASP A 599 18.15 8.62 29.22
C ASP A 599 19.42 8.55 30.07
N GLU A 600 19.98 7.34 30.27
CA GLU A 600 21.23 7.13 30.98
C GLU A 600 22.45 7.62 30.21
N ILE A 601 22.54 7.35 28.88
CA ILE A 601 23.74 7.62 28.07
C ILE A 601 23.67 8.92 27.27
N ASN A 602 22.54 9.61 27.30
CA ASN A 602 22.34 10.84 26.53
C ASN A 602 23.31 11.92 26.99
N GLY A 603 24.13 12.41 26.05
CA GLY A 603 25.22 13.38 26.32
C GLY A 603 26.58 12.75 26.60
N GLU A 604 26.69 11.40 26.71
CA GLU A 604 28.02 10.75 26.86
C GLU A 604 28.72 10.55 25.49
N TYR A 605 27.95 10.52 24.39
CA TYR A 605 28.46 10.33 23.02
C TYR A 605 28.01 11.47 22.11
N GLU A 606 28.80 11.75 21.08
CA GLU A 606 28.45 12.78 20.09
C GLU A 606 27.15 12.50 19.37
N HIS A 607 26.87 11.21 19.10
CA HIS A 607 25.68 10.77 18.40
C HIS A 607 24.94 9.69 19.20
N VAL A 608 23.88 10.06 19.90
CA VAL A 608 22.93 9.15 20.55
C VAL A 608 21.55 9.37 19.91
N ILE A 609 21.04 8.36 19.20
CA ILE A 609 19.83 8.48 18.39
C ILE A 609 18.79 7.48 18.87
N LYS A 610 17.63 7.96 19.27
CA LYS A 610 16.49 7.13 19.68
C LYS A 610 15.58 6.86 18.49
N LEU A 611 15.13 5.60 18.29
CA LEU A 611 14.40 5.14 17.11
C LEU A 611 13.15 4.33 17.42
N GLY A 612 12.18 4.38 16.51
CA GLY A 612 10.98 3.55 16.53
C GLY A 612 10.15 3.77 17.80
N ASP A 613 9.60 2.68 18.35
CA ASP A 613 8.71 2.74 19.51
C ASP A 613 9.37 3.22 20.79
N SER A 614 10.70 3.23 20.87
CA SER A 614 11.41 3.85 22.00
C SER A 614 11.23 5.37 22.02
N VAL A 615 10.91 5.99 20.88
CA VAL A 615 10.51 7.40 20.78
C VAL A 615 9.02 7.56 21.04
N LYS A 616 8.21 6.85 20.24
CA LYS A 616 6.75 6.86 20.31
C LYS A 616 6.23 5.59 19.65
N PRO A 617 5.36 4.81 20.31
CA PRO A 617 4.71 3.66 19.71
C PRO A 617 3.97 4.00 18.41
N GLY A 618 4.14 3.15 17.40
CA GLY A 618 3.57 3.38 16.09
C GLY A 618 3.57 2.13 15.20
N PHE A 619 3.39 2.33 13.89
CA PHE A 619 3.45 1.24 12.92
C PHE A 619 4.89 0.92 12.52
N ILE A 620 5.10 -0.29 12.00
CA ILE A 620 6.41 -0.75 11.51
C ILE A 620 7.02 0.24 10.50
N VAL A 621 6.19 0.82 9.62
CA VAL A 621 6.61 1.82 8.62
C VAL A 621 7.25 3.07 9.26
N HIS A 622 6.76 3.52 10.42
CA HIS A 622 7.37 4.64 11.13
C HIS A 622 8.77 4.27 11.65
N ALA A 623 8.90 3.06 12.18
CA ALA A 623 10.17 2.54 12.68
C ALA A 623 11.23 2.40 11.58
N THR A 624 10.89 1.76 10.45
CA THR A 624 11.83 1.55 9.34
C THR A 624 12.20 2.86 8.63
N CYS A 625 11.23 3.76 8.42
CA CYS A 625 11.49 5.03 7.75
C CYS A 625 12.33 5.98 8.58
N ALA A 626 12.04 6.12 9.89
CA ALA A 626 12.85 6.94 10.79
C ALA A 626 14.28 6.39 10.94
N ALA A 627 14.42 5.06 11.03
CA ALA A 627 15.70 4.40 11.11
C ALA A 627 16.56 4.59 9.85
N TYR A 628 15.95 4.42 8.67
CA TYR A 628 16.64 4.68 7.40
C TYR A 628 17.11 6.13 7.31
N GLU A 629 16.24 7.09 7.62
CA GLU A 629 16.56 8.52 7.56
C GLU A 629 17.71 8.88 8.51
N ALA A 630 17.64 8.45 9.76
CA ALA A 630 18.70 8.69 10.75
C ALA A 630 20.02 8.03 10.33
N ALA A 631 19.97 6.79 9.87
CA ALA A 631 21.15 6.05 9.44
C ALA A 631 21.76 6.60 8.13
N ALA A 632 20.93 7.00 7.16
CA ALA A 632 21.39 7.58 5.89
C ALA A 632 22.06 8.95 6.07
N ASN A 633 21.64 9.72 7.09
CA ASN A 633 22.12 11.07 7.37
C ASN A 633 23.09 11.16 8.56
N LEU A 634 23.53 10.03 9.18
CA LEU A 634 24.50 10.07 10.26
C LEU A 634 25.74 10.85 9.79
N PRO A 635 26.10 11.98 10.44
CA PRO A 635 27.26 12.80 10.04
C PRO A 635 28.55 11.99 10.13
N THR A 636 29.54 12.35 9.33
CA THR A 636 30.93 11.86 9.44
C THR A 636 31.86 13.04 9.25
N LYS A 637 33.10 12.97 9.74
CA LYS A 637 34.09 14.06 9.64
C LYS A 637 34.36 14.56 8.23
N ALA A 638 33.98 13.78 7.21
CA ALA A 638 34.15 14.12 5.80
C ALA A 638 32.93 14.87 5.18
N TYR A 639 31.86 15.11 5.94
CA TYR A 639 30.65 15.72 5.41
C TYR A 639 30.13 16.81 6.35
N VAL A 640 30.45 18.04 6.02
CA VAL A 640 29.67 19.20 6.48
C VAL A 640 28.44 19.23 5.58
N VAL A 641 27.29 18.80 6.08
CA VAL A 641 26.01 19.00 5.38
C VAL A 641 25.81 20.51 5.32
N ASN A 642 25.95 21.09 4.13
CA ASN A 642 25.49 22.45 3.90
C ASN A 642 23.97 22.42 4.01
N GLU A 643 23.40 22.83 5.12
CA GLU A 643 21.96 23.04 5.33
C GLU A 643 21.32 23.97 4.28
N VAL A 644 22.15 24.71 3.55
CA VAL A 644 21.78 25.63 2.48
C VAL A 644 21.14 24.93 1.26
N TYR A 645 21.49 23.68 0.97
CA TYR A 645 21.03 23.01 -0.26
C TYR A 645 19.51 22.70 -0.30
N PHE A 646 18.85 22.50 0.85
CA PHE A 646 17.42 22.22 0.92
C PHE A 646 16.54 23.48 0.91
N ALA A 647 17.07 24.62 1.32
CA ALA A 647 16.32 25.88 1.35
C ALA A 647 16.31 26.58 -0.02
N GLU A 648 17.43 26.56 -0.76
CA GLU A 648 17.57 27.22 -2.06
C GLU A 648 16.86 26.47 -3.20
N GLU A 649 16.87 25.13 -3.23
CA GLU A 649 16.11 24.37 -4.23
C GLU A 649 14.60 24.50 -4.05
N LYS A 650 14.08 24.62 -2.82
CA LYS A 650 12.64 24.90 -2.61
C LYS A 650 12.25 26.28 -3.12
N SER A 651 13.13 27.26 -3.04
CA SER A 651 12.84 28.62 -3.50
C SER A 651 12.95 28.76 -5.03
N ALA A 652 13.89 28.06 -5.66
CA ALA A 652 14.07 28.08 -7.12
C ALA A 652 12.93 27.38 -7.87
N ILE A 653 12.42 26.26 -7.35
CA ILE A 653 11.29 25.55 -7.96
C ILE A 653 9.94 26.24 -7.68
N ALA A 654 9.79 26.89 -6.51
CA ALA A 654 8.61 27.70 -6.20
C ALA A 654 8.54 28.99 -7.02
N GLY A 655 9.66 29.50 -7.53
CA GLY A 655 9.73 30.71 -8.35
C GLY A 655 9.32 30.53 -9.81
N GLU A 656 9.38 29.29 -10.34
CA GLU A 656 8.96 28.98 -11.73
C GLU A 656 7.51 28.45 -11.83
N LEU A 657 6.90 28.04 -10.71
CA LEU A 657 5.48 27.69 -10.64
C LEU A 657 4.69 28.92 -10.16
N VAL A 658 4.56 29.93 -11.02
CA VAL A 658 3.65 31.04 -10.80
C VAL A 658 2.25 30.47 -10.54
N ASN A 659 1.77 30.62 -9.30
CA ASN A 659 0.39 30.30 -8.93
C ASN A 659 -0.54 31.23 -9.73
N PRO A 660 -1.30 30.74 -10.74
CA PRO A 660 -2.13 31.62 -11.57
C PRO A 660 -3.37 32.15 -10.83
N TYR A 661 -3.52 31.86 -9.53
CA TYR A 661 -4.68 32.24 -8.71
C TYR A 661 -4.37 33.30 -7.62
N GLU A 662 -3.14 33.83 -7.56
CA GLU A 662 -2.85 35.03 -6.78
C GLU A 662 -2.99 36.30 -7.67
N LYS A 663 -4.22 36.58 -8.04
CA LYS A 663 -4.71 37.94 -8.37
C LYS A 663 -6.19 38.07 -8.05
#